data_398d50e4495113c878be7f9f330cb72f
#
_entry.id   398d50e4495113c878be7f9f330cb72f
#
_cell.length_a   1.000
_cell.length_b   1.000
_cell.length_c   1.000
_cell.angle_alpha   90.00
_cell.angle_beta   90.00
_cell.angle_gamma   90.00
#
_symmetry.space_group_name_H-M   'P 1'
#
loop_
_entity.id
_entity.type
_entity.pdbx_description
1 polymer ?
#
loop_
_entity_poly.entity_id
_entity_poly.type
_entity_poly.pdbx_seq_one_letter_code
_entity_poly.pdbx_strand_id
1 'polypeptide(L)'
;MYSVMWSEHCSYKSSKVHLKKFGELSQDTPRGPLLAGIGENAGVVDIGQGYAVTFKAESHNHPSFVEPYQGAATGVGGIVRDILAMGARPIGVMDSLRFGPLDEADTRRVLPGVVAGVGGYGNCLGLPNIGGEVQFHRTYLGNPLVNALCVGVLRHEDLHRARASGVGNKVILFGAATGGDGIGGASILASETFDETGPAKRPSVQVGDPFMEKLLIECTLELFKAGVIVGIQDFGAAGISCATSELASAGNSGMSINLDLVPLRDPNLAPEEILMSESQERMMAVVEPKNVERFMEICRTWDVAATVIGEVTDGERLIIHWHGHCIVDVDPSTVAHEGPVYHRSYRRPEWLDQVNADVAENLPRDNSPEGVRSAWMKVMAHSNIADKSWITNQYDRYVRGNSVLAQPEDAGMLRIDEETGLGIALALDANSRFTYLNPYVGAQQSLAEAYRNVAVTGAEPVAVTDCLNFGSPEDPEVMWSFVEAILGLVDACKELGIPVTGGNVSLYNQTGGTPILPTPTVGVLGVIDDVTKRLRSRFAKAGDGIWLLGSAREELSGSIWADAVHDGHLGGVPPRVDLRAEARLARVIRDAAVERLMRSAHDISEGGLAVSLVESALQGGFGFTITLPGEEPTVQLFSESAARALVTMPESSVERVESLCRENRVPLTRLGEVIEPLEVNVTGLLSVPLAEFHRVWSRPIPDAMKS
;
A
#
# COMPACT_ATOMS: atom_id res chain seq x y z
N MET A 1 -21.56 0.53 27.60
CA MET A 1 -21.77 -0.27 26.39
C MET A 1 -21.96 0.61 25.15
N TYR A 2 -23.10 1.27 24.94
CA TYR A 2 -23.39 2.02 23.70
C TYR A 2 -22.35 3.09 23.35
N SER A 3 -21.94 3.92 24.32
CA SER A 3 -20.92 4.95 24.08
C SER A 3 -19.64 4.36 23.51
N VAL A 4 -19.22 3.22 24.02
CA VAL A 4 -18.03 2.48 23.58
C VAL A 4 -18.21 1.95 22.17
N MET A 5 -19.31 1.27 21.87
CA MET A 5 -19.58 0.74 20.53
C MET A 5 -19.53 1.84 19.47
N TRP A 6 -20.17 2.99 19.70
CA TRP A 6 -20.15 4.10 18.75
C TRP A 6 -18.81 4.83 18.70
N SER A 7 -18.07 4.98 19.80
CA SER A 7 -16.77 5.66 19.77
C SER A 7 -15.76 4.91 18.90
N GLU A 8 -15.73 3.60 18.99
CA GLU A 8 -14.82 2.76 18.22
C GLU A 8 -15.21 2.69 16.73
N HIS A 9 -16.50 2.66 16.39
CA HIS A 9 -16.98 2.66 15.01
C HIS A 9 -16.96 4.04 14.33
N CYS A 10 -16.91 5.14 15.07
CA CYS A 10 -16.99 6.49 14.52
C CYS A 10 -15.65 7.06 14.02
N SER A 11 -14.62 6.26 13.85
CA SER A 11 -13.31 6.70 13.34
C SER A 11 -13.41 7.39 11.98
N TYR A 12 -14.28 6.96 11.08
CA TYR A 12 -14.49 7.54 9.74
C TYR A 12 -15.47 8.73 9.68
N LYS A 13 -15.97 9.22 10.81
CA LYS A 13 -16.99 10.29 10.90
C LYS A 13 -16.63 11.57 10.13
N SER A 14 -15.34 11.92 10.06
CA SER A 14 -14.86 13.13 9.38
C SER A 14 -14.51 12.93 7.90
N SER A 15 -14.27 11.71 7.46
CA SER A 15 -13.81 11.40 6.09
C SER A 15 -14.92 10.84 5.18
N LYS A 16 -15.92 10.17 5.75
CA LYS A 16 -16.98 9.43 5.03
C LYS A 16 -17.68 10.23 3.94
N VAL A 17 -17.94 11.54 4.17
CA VAL A 17 -18.59 12.43 3.17
C VAL A 17 -17.78 12.51 1.88
N HIS A 18 -16.46 12.57 2.00
CA HIS A 18 -15.55 12.74 0.86
C HIS A 18 -15.22 11.40 0.19
N LEU A 19 -15.06 10.32 0.97
CA LEU A 19 -14.80 8.97 0.46
C LEU A 19 -15.93 8.42 -0.41
N LYS A 20 -17.19 8.86 -0.22
CA LYS A 20 -18.32 8.50 -1.09
C LYS A 20 -18.07 8.76 -2.57
N LYS A 21 -17.18 9.71 -2.90
CA LYS A 21 -16.79 10.01 -4.29
C LYS A 21 -16.11 8.83 -4.99
N PHE A 22 -15.40 7.98 -4.27
CA PHE A 22 -14.84 6.74 -4.82
C PHE A 22 -15.95 5.75 -5.24
N GLY A 23 -17.05 5.68 -4.48
CA GLY A 23 -18.21 4.87 -4.82
C GLY A 23 -19.00 5.37 -6.06
N GLU A 24 -18.77 6.61 -6.50
CA GLU A 24 -19.34 7.17 -7.71
C GLU A 24 -18.55 6.79 -8.99
N LEU A 25 -17.36 6.21 -8.84
CA LEU A 25 -16.55 5.71 -9.95
C LEU A 25 -17.22 4.51 -10.62
N SER A 26 -16.93 4.31 -11.92
CA SER A 26 -17.28 3.06 -12.60
C SER A 26 -16.71 1.87 -11.82
N GLN A 27 -17.50 0.83 -11.70
CA GLN A 27 -17.05 -0.43 -11.11
C GLN A 27 -16.50 -1.41 -12.17
N ASP A 28 -16.27 -0.91 -13.39
CA ASP A 28 -15.66 -1.67 -14.47
C ASP A 28 -14.14 -1.48 -14.47
N THR A 29 -13.44 -2.57 -14.62
CA THR A 29 -12.00 -2.62 -14.92
C THR A 29 -11.77 -2.79 -16.42
N PRO A 30 -10.55 -2.61 -16.95
CA PRO A 30 -10.23 -2.99 -18.33
C PRO A 30 -10.56 -4.44 -18.69
N ARG A 31 -10.75 -5.32 -17.71
CA ARG A 31 -11.03 -6.76 -17.89
C ARG A 31 -12.46 -7.17 -17.55
N GLY A 32 -13.31 -6.25 -17.14
CA GLY A 32 -14.71 -6.51 -16.79
C GLY A 32 -15.10 -5.89 -15.44
N PRO A 33 -16.34 -6.12 -14.97
CA PRO A 33 -16.81 -5.54 -13.72
C PRO A 33 -16.11 -6.12 -12.50
N LEU A 34 -16.03 -5.34 -11.42
CA LEU A 34 -15.60 -5.85 -10.12
C LEU A 34 -16.56 -6.93 -9.63
N LEU A 35 -16.01 -7.99 -9.04
CA LEU A 35 -16.79 -9.04 -8.38
C LEU A 35 -17.23 -8.63 -6.96
N ALA A 36 -16.43 -7.81 -6.30
CA ALA A 36 -16.76 -7.11 -5.07
C ALA A 36 -16.01 -5.78 -5.02
N GLY A 37 -16.59 -4.76 -4.41
CA GLY A 37 -16.04 -3.40 -4.34
C GLY A 37 -16.17 -2.80 -2.96
N ILE A 38 -16.22 -1.46 -2.89
CA ILE A 38 -16.32 -0.68 -1.65
C ILE A 38 -17.52 -1.14 -0.82
N GLY A 39 -17.29 -1.44 0.46
CA GLY A 39 -18.30 -1.91 1.42
C GLY A 39 -18.14 -3.38 1.83
N GLU A 40 -17.27 -4.12 1.18
CA GLU A 40 -16.80 -5.45 1.61
C GLU A 40 -15.42 -5.34 2.30
N ASN A 41 -14.93 -6.40 2.94
CA ASN A 41 -13.62 -6.40 3.62
C ASN A 41 -12.48 -5.99 2.69
N ALA A 42 -12.50 -6.45 1.45
CA ALA A 42 -11.58 -6.03 0.39
C ALA A 42 -12.24 -6.12 -1.00
N GLY A 43 -11.72 -5.37 -1.97
CA GLY A 43 -12.18 -5.46 -3.35
C GLY A 43 -11.71 -6.72 -4.05
N VAL A 44 -12.53 -7.23 -5.00
CA VAL A 44 -12.23 -8.46 -5.76
C VAL A 44 -12.32 -8.19 -7.25
N VAL A 45 -11.24 -8.50 -7.96
CA VAL A 45 -11.03 -8.24 -9.38
C VAL A 45 -10.94 -9.57 -10.13
N ASP A 46 -11.72 -9.72 -11.21
CA ASP A 46 -11.56 -10.82 -12.15
C ASP A 46 -10.25 -10.66 -12.95
N ILE A 47 -9.41 -11.67 -12.93
CA ILE A 47 -8.14 -11.67 -13.68
C ILE A 47 -8.15 -12.66 -14.86
N GLY A 48 -9.30 -13.29 -15.12
CA GLY A 48 -9.48 -14.26 -16.19
C GLY A 48 -9.26 -15.71 -15.74
N GLN A 49 -9.59 -16.64 -16.62
CA GLN A 49 -9.41 -18.09 -16.43
C GLN A 49 -10.12 -18.66 -15.18
N GLY A 50 -11.18 -17.96 -14.68
CA GLY A 50 -11.92 -18.34 -13.48
C GLY A 50 -11.18 -18.01 -12.17
N TYR A 51 -10.08 -17.24 -12.24
CA TYR A 51 -9.39 -16.70 -11.08
C TYR A 51 -9.81 -15.27 -10.79
N ALA A 52 -9.89 -14.95 -9.53
CA ALA A 52 -10.02 -13.59 -9.03
C ALA A 52 -8.93 -13.27 -8.01
N VAL A 53 -8.64 -11.99 -7.86
CA VAL A 53 -7.67 -11.46 -6.90
C VAL A 53 -8.36 -10.45 -6.00
N THR A 54 -8.12 -10.55 -4.71
CA THR A 54 -8.48 -9.54 -3.73
C THR A 54 -7.23 -8.89 -3.17
N PHE A 55 -7.28 -7.57 -2.96
CA PHE A 55 -6.16 -6.81 -2.42
C PHE A 55 -6.66 -5.57 -1.69
N LYS A 56 -5.94 -5.17 -0.65
CA LYS A 56 -6.25 -3.99 0.15
C LYS A 56 -4.98 -3.48 0.82
N ALA A 57 -4.87 -2.16 0.96
CA ALA A 57 -3.86 -1.51 1.79
C ALA A 57 -4.49 -0.97 3.07
N GLU A 58 -3.76 -1.05 4.19
CA GLU A 58 -4.18 -0.57 5.50
C GLU A 58 -3.03 0.04 6.28
N SER A 59 -3.33 0.99 7.18
CA SER A 59 -2.36 1.67 8.03
C SER A 59 -2.34 1.13 9.44
N HIS A 60 -1.14 0.99 10.01
CA HIS A 60 -0.92 0.66 11.41
C HIS A 60 0.12 1.58 12.05
N ASN A 61 -0.05 2.90 11.87
CA ASN A 61 0.93 3.95 12.16
C ASN A 61 1.24 4.10 13.65
N HIS A 62 0.22 4.48 14.42
CA HIS A 62 0.36 4.82 15.83
C HIS A 62 0.79 3.62 16.70
N PRO A 63 0.23 2.41 16.55
CA PRO A 63 0.74 1.25 17.25
C PRO A 63 2.22 0.97 16.98
N SER A 64 2.68 1.18 15.75
CA SER A 64 4.06 0.97 15.34
C SER A 64 5.04 2.01 15.89
N PHE A 65 4.59 3.19 16.29
CA PHE A 65 5.42 4.14 17.03
C PHE A 65 5.62 3.70 18.48
N VAL A 66 4.53 3.26 19.13
CA VAL A 66 4.52 2.87 20.55
C VAL A 66 5.32 1.57 20.78
N GLU A 67 4.98 0.51 20.03
CA GLU A 67 5.65 -0.80 20.03
C GLU A 67 5.99 -1.22 18.59
N PRO A 68 7.15 -0.82 18.07
CA PRO A 68 7.46 -0.93 16.64
C PRO A 68 7.31 -2.35 16.06
N TYR A 69 7.77 -3.38 16.81
CA TYR A 69 7.66 -4.76 16.38
C TYR A 69 6.19 -5.21 16.34
N GLN A 70 5.49 -5.10 17.46
CA GLN A 70 4.11 -5.59 17.58
C GLN A 70 3.14 -4.77 16.72
N GLY A 71 3.31 -3.45 16.68
CA GLY A 71 2.47 -2.59 15.84
C GLY A 71 2.59 -2.93 14.35
N ALA A 72 3.79 -3.14 13.84
CA ALA A 72 3.99 -3.52 12.45
C ALA A 72 3.56 -4.96 12.17
N ALA A 73 3.83 -5.90 13.07
CA ALA A 73 3.41 -7.29 12.96
C ALA A 73 1.89 -7.43 12.85
N THR A 74 1.15 -6.76 13.74
CA THR A 74 -0.32 -6.81 13.75
C THR A 74 -0.95 -6.05 12.59
N GLY A 75 -0.27 -5.05 12.03
CA GLY A 75 -0.67 -4.43 10.76
C GLY A 75 -0.66 -5.42 9.59
N VAL A 76 0.37 -6.27 9.51
CA VAL A 76 0.41 -7.37 8.51
C VAL A 76 -0.69 -8.41 8.80
N GLY A 77 -0.89 -8.80 10.06
CA GLY A 77 -1.91 -9.78 10.44
C GLY A 77 -3.34 -9.32 10.09
N GLY A 78 -3.68 -8.07 10.42
CA GLY A 78 -4.99 -7.49 10.13
C GLY A 78 -5.32 -7.52 8.65
N ILE A 79 -4.42 -7.02 7.81
CA ILE A 79 -4.66 -6.98 6.37
C ILE A 79 -4.71 -8.39 5.74
N VAL A 80 -4.02 -9.36 6.30
CA VAL A 80 -4.09 -10.77 5.85
C VAL A 80 -5.47 -11.36 6.15
N ARG A 81 -6.07 -11.05 7.32
CA ARG A 81 -7.42 -11.53 7.68
C ARG A 81 -8.52 -10.91 6.82
N ASP A 82 -8.42 -9.64 6.45
CA ASP A 82 -9.33 -9.00 5.49
C ASP A 82 -9.38 -9.78 4.16
N ILE A 83 -8.20 -10.13 3.64
CA ILE A 83 -8.07 -10.90 2.41
C ILE A 83 -8.65 -12.32 2.57
N LEU A 84 -8.38 -12.95 3.71
CA LEU A 84 -8.88 -14.29 4.02
C LEU A 84 -10.41 -14.30 4.14
N ALA A 85 -11.02 -13.27 4.74
CA ALA A 85 -12.46 -13.13 4.90
C ALA A 85 -13.21 -13.09 3.55
N MET A 86 -12.54 -12.70 2.46
CA MET A 86 -13.10 -12.73 1.10
C MET A 86 -13.10 -14.12 0.45
N GLY A 87 -12.61 -15.15 1.13
CA GLY A 87 -12.45 -16.49 0.57
C GLY A 87 -11.12 -16.73 -0.12
N ALA A 88 -10.23 -15.76 -0.10
CA ALA A 88 -8.96 -15.82 -0.82
C ALA A 88 -7.83 -16.41 0.03
N ARG A 89 -6.94 -17.14 -0.62
CA ARG A 89 -5.64 -17.49 -0.04
C ARG A 89 -4.70 -16.29 -0.16
N PRO A 90 -4.18 -15.74 0.94
CA PRO A 90 -3.11 -14.76 0.89
C PRO A 90 -1.87 -15.31 0.19
N ILE A 91 -1.28 -14.54 -0.74
CA ILE A 91 -0.16 -15.00 -1.57
C ILE A 91 1.03 -14.05 -1.62
N GLY A 92 0.87 -12.82 -1.12
CA GLY A 92 1.94 -11.84 -1.06
C GLY A 92 1.55 -10.63 -0.23
N VAL A 93 2.57 -9.92 0.25
CA VAL A 93 2.43 -8.67 1.00
C VAL A 93 3.37 -7.61 0.42
N MET A 94 3.07 -6.35 0.69
CA MET A 94 3.91 -5.17 0.41
C MET A 94 3.82 -4.22 1.60
N ASP A 95 4.79 -3.29 1.69
CA ASP A 95 4.75 -2.24 2.70
C ASP A 95 5.11 -0.87 2.13
N SER A 96 4.49 0.20 2.66
CA SER A 96 4.89 1.58 2.41
C SER A 96 5.21 2.22 3.76
N LEU A 97 6.48 2.48 3.99
CA LEU A 97 7.03 2.89 5.28
C LEU A 97 7.58 4.31 5.21
N ARG A 98 7.28 5.10 6.25
CA ARG A 98 7.82 6.46 6.36
C ARG A 98 8.34 6.72 7.76
N PHE A 99 9.52 7.30 7.84
CA PHE A 99 10.22 7.57 9.10
C PHE A 99 10.80 8.99 9.12
N GLY A 100 11.19 9.44 10.31
CA GLY A 100 12.04 10.63 10.47
C GLY A 100 13.40 10.45 9.80
N PRO A 101 14.25 11.49 9.80
CA PRO A 101 15.62 11.42 9.25
C PRO A 101 16.43 10.29 9.89
N LEU A 102 17.34 9.68 9.13
CA LEU A 102 18.15 8.53 9.57
C LEU A 102 19.10 8.84 10.74
N ASP A 103 19.51 10.09 10.90
CA ASP A 103 20.39 10.56 11.98
C ASP A 103 19.66 10.82 13.30
N GLU A 104 18.33 10.74 13.32
CA GLU A 104 17.53 10.90 14.53
C GLU A 104 17.48 9.62 15.37
N ALA A 105 17.62 9.77 16.69
CA ALA A 105 17.63 8.64 17.62
C ALA A 105 16.32 7.84 17.61
N ASP A 106 15.18 8.53 17.46
CA ASP A 106 13.88 7.90 17.40
C ASP A 106 13.71 7.06 16.13
N THR A 107 14.16 7.54 14.98
CA THR A 107 14.16 6.76 13.74
C THR A 107 14.99 5.48 13.88
N ARG A 108 16.18 5.58 14.52
CA ARG A 108 17.04 4.40 14.79
C ARG A 108 16.41 3.41 15.79
N ARG A 109 15.51 3.86 16.65
CA ARG A 109 14.71 3.00 17.54
C ARG A 109 13.57 2.30 16.80
N VAL A 110 12.83 3.06 15.98
CA VAL A 110 11.56 2.62 15.39
C VAL A 110 11.77 1.76 14.14
N LEU A 111 12.61 2.22 13.21
CA LEU A 111 12.82 1.54 11.91
C LEU A 111 13.20 0.05 12.04
N PRO A 112 14.22 -0.35 12.86
CA PRO A 112 14.55 -1.76 12.99
C PRO A 112 13.41 -2.61 13.56
N GLY A 113 12.66 -2.07 14.52
CA GLY A 113 11.53 -2.76 15.13
C GLY A 113 10.39 -2.97 14.12
N VAL A 114 10.04 -1.95 13.34
CA VAL A 114 9.01 -2.03 12.28
C VAL A 114 9.41 -3.07 11.23
N VAL A 115 10.62 -2.99 10.70
CA VAL A 115 11.12 -3.94 9.69
C VAL A 115 11.13 -5.37 10.24
N ALA A 116 11.57 -5.57 11.48
CA ALA A 116 11.54 -6.88 12.13
C ALA A 116 10.10 -7.38 12.35
N GLY A 117 9.15 -6.49 12.66
CA GLY A 117 7.74 -6.84 12.83
C GLY A 117 7.09 -7.29 11.53
N VAL A 118 7.25 -6.50 10.44
CA VAL A 118 6.77 -6.85 9.10
C VAL A 118 7.37 -8.18 8.64
N GLY A 119 8.70 -8.29 8.70
CA GLY A 119 9.41 -9.52 8.30
C GLY A 119 9.08 -10.71 9.17
N GLY A 120 9.09 -10.53 10.50
CA GLY A 120 8.82 -11.61 11.44
C GLY A 120 7.44 -12.22 11.29
N TYR A 121 6.41 -11.38 11.05
CA TYR A 121 5.07 -11.86 10.83
C TYR A 121 4.90 -12.49 9.43
N GLY A 122 5.25 -11.77 8.37
CA GLY A 122 5.08 -12.22 6.99
C GLY A 122 5.88 -13.49 6.66
N ASN A 123 7.14 -13.57 7.12
CA ASN A 123 8.00 -14.74 6.92
C ASN A 123 7.43 -16.00 7.62
N CYS A 124 6.90 -15.87 8.85
CA CYS A 124 6.25 -16.97 9.56
C CYS A 124 4.99 -17.48 8.86
N LEU A 125 4.22 -16.58 8.21
CA LEU A 125 3.07 -16.96 7.40
C LEU A 125 3.46 -17.66 6.09
N GLY A 126 4.72 -17.54 5.67
CA GLY A 126 5.18 -17.96 4.35
C GLY A 126 4.63 -17.08 3.24
N LEU A 127 4.47 -15.78 3.51
CA LEU A 127 4.04 -14.79 2.52
C LEU A 127 5.26 -13.99 2.03
N PRO A 128 5.54 -13.97 0.72
CA PRO A 128 6.59 -13.15 0.19
C PRO A 128 6.23 -11.66 0.30
N ASN A 129 7.17 -10.84 0.79
CA ASN A 129 7.09 -9.39 0.64
C ASN A 129 7.70 -9.02 -0.72
N ILE A 130 6.84 -8.62 -1.65
CA ILE A 130 7.22 -8.48 -3.06
C ILE A 130 7.53 -7.05 -3.49
N GLY A 131 7.28 -6.06 -2.64
CA GLY A 131 7.48 -4.66 -3.03
C GLY A 131 7.12 -3.67 -1.94
N GLY A 132 7.00 -2.43 -2.34
CA GLY A 132 6.70 -1.29 -1.50
C GLY A 132 7.81 -0.25 -1.51
N GLU A 133 7.73 0.72 -0.62
CA GLU A 133 8.68 1.83 -0.57
C GLU A 133 9.08 2.21 0.86
N VAL A 134 10.22 2.87 1.01
CA VAL A 134 10.67 3.41 2.29
C VAL A 134 11.21 4.82 2.09
N GLN A 135 10.60 5.78 2.79
CA GLN A 135 10.90 7.20 2.67
C GLN A 135 11.23 7.83 4.03
N PHE A 136 12.01 8.91 4.02
CA PHE A 136 12.46 9.61 5.21
C PHE A 136 12.18 11.11 5.08
N HIS A 137 11.51 11.68 6.09
CA HIS A 137 11.30 13.11 6.17
C HIS A 137 11.05 13.52 7.63
N ARG A 138 11.48 14.73 8.02
CA ARG A 138 11.40 15.21 9.42
C ARG A 138 9.97 15.23 10.00
N THR A 139 8.94 15.38 9.17
CA THR A 139 7.55 15.40 9.65
C THR A 139 7.04 14.06 10.12
N TYR A 140 7.73 12.96 9.79
CA TYR A 140 7.41 11.63 10.30
C TYR A 140 8.14 11.26 11.60
N LEU A 141 8.97 12.18 12.12
CA LEU A 141 9.59 11.98 13.42
C LEU A 141 8.53 11.98 14.52
N GLY A 142 8.48 10.93 15.33
CA GLY A 142 7.45 10.72 16.35
C GLY A 142 6.07 10.28 15.81
N ASN A 143 5.91 10.20 14.49
CA ASN A 143 4.71 9.65 13.85
C ASN A 143 5.07 8.92 12.54
N PRO A 144 5.71 7.76 12.62
CA PRO A 144 6.02 6.97 11.44
C PRO A 144 4.75 6.51 10.74
N LEU A 145 4.82 6.28 9.42
CA LEU A 145 3.76 5.60 8.69
C LEU A 145 4.17 4.16 8.43
N VAL A 146 3.28 3.26 8.74
CA VAL A 146 3.41 1.81 8.48
C VAL A 146 2.14 1.37 7.78
N ASN A 147 2.20 1.32 6.46
CA ASN A 147 1.10 0.85 5.64
C ASN A 147 1.46 -0.52 5.07
N ALA A 148 0.58 -1.48 5.25
CA ALA A 148 0.72 -2.82 4.72
C ALA A 148 -0.35 -3.09 3.65
N LEU A 149 0.04 -3.76 2.58
CA LEU A 149 -0.87 -4.28 1.56
C LEU A 149 -0.76 -5.80 1.55
N CYS A 150 -1.90 -6.47 1.48
CA CYS A 150 -1.95 -7.90 1.21
C CYS A 150 -2.73 -8.19 -0.07
N VAL A 151 -2.31 -9.22 -0.78
CA VAL A 151 -2.99 -9.74 -1.96
C VAL A 151 -3.27 -11.23 -1.80
N GLY A 152 -4.47 -11.64 -2.20
CA GLY A 152 -4.87 -13.04 -2.18
C GLY A 152 -5.53 -13.48 -3.49
N VAL A 153 -5.55 -14.77 -3.73
CA VAL A 153 -6.14 -15.40 -4.91
C VAL A 153 -7.27 -16.34 -4.52
N LEU A 154 -8.33 -16.35 -5.33
CA LEU A 154 -9.47 -17.24 -5.17
C LEU A 154 -10.01 -17.69 -6.53
N ARG A 155 -10.82 -18.74 -6.57
CA ARG A 155 -11.70 -19.03 -7.69
C ARG A 155 -12.99 -18.21 -7.55
N HIS A 156 -13.69 -17.92 -8.62
CA HIS A 156 -14.95 -17.15 -8.58
C HIS A 156 -15.98 -17.78 -7.63
N GLU A 157 -16.07 -19.11 -7.60
CA GLU A 157 -16.97 -19.87 -6.74
C GLU A 157 -16.61 -19.82 -5.25
N ASP A 158 -15.36 -19.44 -4.91
CA ASP A 158 -14.87 -19.36 -3.54
C ASP A 158 -15.08 -17.98 -2.92
N LEU A 159 -15.72 -17.04 -3.63
CA LEU A 159 -15.99 -15.70 -3.10
C LEU A 159 -16.97 -15.75 -1.93
N HIS A 160 -16.51 -15.34 -0.77
CA HIS A 160 -17.31 -15.18 0.44
C HIS A 160 -17.57 -13.70 0.76
N ARG A 161 -18.64 -13.44 1.51
CA ARG A 161 -19.05 -12.09 1.90
C ARG A 161 -19.42 -12.04 3.38
N ALA A 162 -19.27 -10.87 3.98
CA ALA A 162 -19.64 -10.62 5.39
C ALA A 162 -21.16 -10.47 5.52
N ARG A 163 -21.90 -11.58 5.68
CA ARG A 163 -23.36 -11.57 5.83
C ARG A 163 -23.83 -12.55 6.90
N ALA A 164 -24.59 -12.09 7.90
CA ALA A 164 -25.37 -12.97 8.74
C ALA A 164 -26.73 -13.24 8.05
N SER A 165 -26.95 -14.45 7.58
CA SER A 165 -28.20 -14.86 6.96
C SER A 165 -28.67 -16.22 7.50
N GLY A 166 -29.97 -16.49 7.40
CA GLY A 166 -30.58 -17.74 7.87
C GLY A 166 -30.85 -17.75 9.37
N VAL A 167 -32.11 -17.48 9.73
CA VAL A 167 -32.59 -17.53 11.14
C VAL A 167 -32.27 -18.89 11.77
N GLY A 168 -31.66 -18.85 12.97
CA GLY A 168 -31.21 -20.02 13.70
C GLY A 168 -29.79 -20.48 13.36
N ASN A 169 -29.14 -19.90 12.34
CA ASN A 169 -27.72 -20.14 12.08
C ASN A 169 -26.88 -19.70 13.27
N LYS A 170 -25.83 -20.45 13.56
CA LYS A 170 -24.99 -20.24 14.73
C LYS A 170 -23.85 -19.25 14.40
N VAL A 171 -23.57 -18.38 15.35
CA VAL A 171 -22.45 -17.45 15.33
C VAL A 171 -21.30 -18.09 16.10
N ILE A 172 -20.20 -18.34 15.42
CA ILE A 172 -19.01 -19.01 15.96
C ILE A 172 -17.83 -18.05 15.97
N LEU A 173 -17.29 -17.82 17.14
CA LEU A 173 -15.98 -17.17 17.32
C LEU A 173 -14.93 -18.26 17.27
N PHE A 174 -13.89 -18.08 16.42
CA PHE A 174 -12.78 -19.03 16.31
C PHE A 174 -11.44 -18.33 16.13
N GLY A 175 -10.38 -18.98 16.60
CA GLY A 175 -9.03 -18.42 16.62
C GLY A 175 -8.49 -18.30 18.06
N ALA A 176 -7.72 -17.27 18.34
CA ALA A 176 -7.13 -16.99 19.63
C ALA A 176 -8.17 -16.63 20.71
N ALA A 177 -7.84 -16.84 21.99
CA ALA A 177 -8.68 -16.40 23.09
C ALA A 177 -8.64 -14.88 23.25
N THR A 178 -9.76 -14.27 23.64
CA THR A 178 -9.93 -12.84 23.86
C THR A 178 -9.16 -12.38 25.10
N GLY A 179 -8.29 -11.42 24.95
CA GLY A 179 -7.55 -10.74 26.02
C GLY A 179 -7.86 -9.25 26.10
N GLY A 180 -7.14 -8.53 26.93
CA GLY A 180 -7.23 -7.07 27.07
C GLY A 180 -6.39 -6.29 26.07
N ASP A 181 -6.12 -6.84 24.89
CA ASP A 181 -5.24 -6.21 23.88
C ASP A 181 -6.01 -5.20 23.04
N GLY A 182 -5.35 -4.11 22.68
CA GLY A 182 -5.88 -3.10 21.76
C GLY A 182 -7.11 -2.36 22.28
N ILE A 183 -7.45 -2.47 23.56
CA ILE A 183 -8.60 -1.77 24.15
C ILE A 183 -8.41 -0.26 23.99
N GLY A 184 -9.36 0.38 23.29
CA GLY A 184 -9.27 1.79 22.93
C GLY A 184 -8.28 2.05 21.78
N GLY A 185 -7.86 1.04 21.01
CA GLY A 185 -6.97 1.20 19.87
C GLY A 185 -7.51 2.22 18.88
N ALA A 186 -8.74 2.08 18.43
CA ALA A 186 -9.36 3.03 17.50
C ALA A 186 -9.64 4.40 18.13
N SER A 187 -10.08 4.45 19.39
CA SER A 187 -10.42 5.70 20.07
C SER A 187 -9.20 6.46 20.62
N ILE A 188 -8.16 5.77 21.05
CA ILE A 188 -6.98 6.37 21.68
C ILE A 188 -5.84 6.51 20.66
N LEU A 189 -5.52 5.45 19.92
CA LEU A 189 -4.36 5.46 19.03
C LEU A 189 -4.65 6.05 17.65
N ALA A 190 -5.85 5.86 17.12
CA ALA A 190 -6.23 6.31 15.78
C ALA A 190 -7.04 7.61 15.76
N SER A 191 -7.41 8.18 16.90
CA SER A 191 -8.28 9.37 17.01
C SER A 191 -7.71 10.50 17.86
N GLU A 192 -6.50 10.33 18.39
CA GLU A 192 -5.79 11.33 19.19
C GLU A 192 -4.39 11.58 18.63
N THR A 193 -3.88 12.76 18.91
CA THR A 193 -2.50 13.13 18.56
C THR A 193 -1.52 12.63 19.61
N PHE A 194 -0.30 12.28 19.20
CA PHE A 194 0.75 11.90 20.11
C PHE A 194 1.36 13.09 20.84
N ASP A 195 1.63 12.87 22.11
CA ASP A 195 2.42 13.70 22.99
C ASP A 195 3.54 12.87 23.65
N GLU A 196 4.22 13.44 24.64
CA GLU A 196 5.31 12.79 25.39
C GLU A 196 4.82 11.55 26.21
N THR A 197 3.51 11.28 26.25
CA THR A 197 2.92 10.16 27.00
C THR A 197 2.79 8.87 26.16
N GLY A 198 3.30 8.88 24.92
CA GLY A 198 3.25 7.73 24.01
C GLY A 198 3.56 6.36 24.64
N PRO A 199 4.65 6.19 25.44
CA PRO A 199 4.94 4.92 26.10
C PRO A 199 3.89 4.44 27.12
N ALA A 200 3.10 5.35 27.70
CA ALA A 200 2.03 4.98 28.62
C ALA A 200 0.82 4.33 27.92
N LYS A 201 0.72 4.45 26.59
CA LYS A 201 -0.34 3.88 25.75
C LYS A 201 -0.08 2.43 25.31
N ARG A 202 1.02 1.80 25.75
CA ARG A 202 1.36 0.39 25.43
C ARG A 202 0.23 -0.62 25.61
N PRO A 203 -0.62 -0.54 26.66
CA PRO A 203 -1.74 -1.47 26.81
C PRO A 203 -2.75 -1.42 25.67
N SER A 204 -2.82 -0.32 24.93
CA SER A 204 -3.70 -0.17 23.75
C SER A 204 -3.10 -0.76 22.46
N VAL A 205 -1.88 -1.31 22.50
CA VAL A 205 -1.25 -1.97 21.36
C VAL A 205 -1.62 -3.44 21.35
N GLN A 206 -1.94 -3.95 20.18
CA GLN A 206 -2.22 -5.36 19.95
C GLN A 206 -0.93 -6.18 19.98
N VAL A 207 -1.05 -7.49 20.28
CA VAL A 207 0.06 -8.46 20.24
C VAL A 207 -0.25 -9.51 19.19
N GLY A 208 0.62 -9.70 18.22
CA GLY A 208 0.45 -10.66 17.14
C GLY A 208 1.13 -11.99 17.39
N ASP A 209 0.46 -13.09 17.02
CA ASP A 209 0.98 -14.45 16.99
C ASP A 209 0.91 -15.01 15.55
N PRO A 210 1.99 -14.87 14.77
CA PRO A 210 1.99 -15.32 13.38
C PRO A 210 1.85 -16.85 13.23
N PHE A 211 2.18 -17.64 14.25
CA PHE A 211 1.94 -19.08 14.23
C PHE A 211 0.45 -19.39 14.32
N MET A 212 -0.26 -18.74 15.23
CA MET A 212 -1.72 -18.87 15.34
C MET A 212 -2.42 -18.35 14.07
N GLU A 213 -1.98 -17.24 13.50
CA GLU A 213 -2.50 -16.73 12.23
C GLU A 213 -2.31 -17.73 11.08
N LYS A 214 -1.16 -18.40 11.03
CA LYS A 214 -0.91 -19.45 10.03
C LYS A 214 -1.88 -20.62 10.17
N LEU A 215 -2.14 -21.08 11.37
CA LEU A 215 -3.14 -22.13 11.61
C LEU A 215 -4.55 -21.65 11.23
N LEU A 216 -4.89 -20.41 11.58
CA LEU A 216 -6.18 -19.80 11.27
C LEU A 216 -6.42 -19.71 9.75
N ILE A 217 -5.39 -19.33 8.97
CA ILE A 217 -5.45 -19.30 7.50
C ILE A 217 -5.81 -20.67 6.94
N GLU A 218 -5.06 -21.71 7.31
CA GLU A 218 -5.26 -23.05 6.75
C GLU A 218 -6.60 -23.65 7.21
N CYS A 219 -6.99 -23.45 8.47
CA CYS A 219 -8.28 -23.82 9.01
C CYS A 219 -9.44 -23.19 8.22
N THR A 220 -9.37 -21.86 8.03
CA THR A 220 -10.41 -21.10 7.34
C THR A 220 -10.57 -21.54 5.88
N LEU A 221 -9.45 -21.76 5.18
CA LEU A 221 -9.49 -22.26 3.79
C LEU A 221 -10.06 -23.67 3.70
N GLU A 222 -9.83 -24.54 4.68
CA GLU A 222 -10.47 -25.86 4.73
C GLU A 222 -11.96 -25.75 5.04
N LEU A 223 -12.37 -24.82 5.92
CA LEU A 223 -13.78 -24.53 6.20
C LEU A 223 -14.53 -24.05 4.95
N PHE A 224 -13.92 -23.17 4.15
CA PHE A 224 -14.49 -22.75 2.85
C PHE A 224 -14.64 -23.94 1.90
N LYS A 225 -13.59 -24.73 1.73
CA LYS A 225 -13.63 -25.91 0.86
C LYS A 225 -14.68 -26.94 1.31
N ALA A 226 -14.95 -27.03 2.61
CA ALA A 226 -16.01 -27.89 3.15
C ALA A 226 -17.42 -27.32 2.95
N GLY A 227 -17.57 -26.07 2.52
CA GLY A 227 -18.85 -25.41 2.28
C GLY A 227 -19.70 -25.24 3.54
N VAL A 228 -19.07 -25.06 4.70
CA VAL A 228 -19.77 -24.96 6.00
C VAL A 228 -20.02 -23.53 6.46
N ILE A 229 -19.40 -22.53 5.81
CA ILE A 229 -19.52 -21.12 6.14
C ILE A 229 -20.62 -20.47 5.30
N VAL A 230 -21.54 -19.75 5.95
CA VAL A 230 -22.57 -18.92 5.31
C VAL A 230 -22.13 -17.47 5.18
N GLY A 231 -21.44 -16.95 6.20
CA GLY A 231 -20.85 -15.62 6.24
C GLY A 231 -19.66 -15.62 7.18
N ILE A 232 -18.72 -14.70 6.96
CA ILE A 232 -17.51 -14.61 7.75
C ILE A 232 -17.07 -13.15 7.83
N GLN A 233 -16.48 -12.78 8.98
CA GLN A 233 -15.89 -11.48 9.26
C GLN A 233 -14.62 -11.68 10.07
N ASP A 234 -13.60 -10.87 9.81
CA ASP A 234 -12.44 -10.76 10.68
C ASP A 234 -12.73 -9.86 11.89
N PHE A 235 -11.78 -9.79 12.82
CA PHE A 235 -11.83 -8.87 13.94
C PHE A 235 -10.80 -7.75 13.71
N GLY A 236 -11.28 -6.66 13.15
CA GLY A 236 -10.55 -5.41 13.06
C GLY A 236 -10.74 -4.53 14.31
N ALA A 237 -10.71 -3.21 14.11
CA ALA A 237 -11.02 -2.24 15.15
C ALA A 237 -12.38 -2.53 15.80
N ALA A 238 -12.50 -2.26 17.12
CA ALA A 238 -13.70 -2.51 17.93
C ALA A 238 -14.13 -4.00 18.05
N GLY A 239 -13.31 -4.96 17.64
CA GLY A 239 -13.43 -6.39 17.97
C GLY A 239 -14.82 -7.00 17.73
N ILE A 240 -15.42 -7.64 18.76
CA ILE A 240 -16.72 -8.31 18.68
C ILE A 240 -17.84 -7.31 18.33
N SER A 241 -17.77 -6.08 18.82
CA SER A 241 -18.75 -5.03 18.52
C SER A 241 -18.83 -4.76 17.02
N CYS A 242 -17.68 -4.65 16.34
CA CYS A 242 -17.60 -4.45 14.90
C CYS A 242 -18.13 -5.66 14.14
N ALA A 243 -17.54 -6.82 14.34
CA ALA A 243 -17.87 -8.03 13.59
C ALA A 243 -19.36 -8.39 13.69
N THR A 244 -19.97 -8.27 14.86
CA THR A 244 -21.41 -8.58 15.03
C THR A 244 -22.32 -7.55 14.39
N SER A 245 -21.99 -6.25 14.50
CA SER A 245 -22.78 -5.17 13.91
C SER A 245 -22.75 -5.23 12.38
N GLU A 246 -21.59 -5.46 11.79
CA GLU A 246 -21.41 -5.52 10.34
C GLU A 246 -22.07 -6.76 9.74
N LEU A 247 -21.85 -7.95 10.31
CA LEU A 247 -22.50 -9.18 9.85
C LEU A 247 -24.03 -9.08 9.89
N ALA A 248 -24.59 -8.58 11.01
CA ALA A 248 -26.03 -8.44 11.18
C ALA A 248 -26.62 -7.41 10.21
N SER A 249 -25.99 -6.23 10.10
CA SER A 249 -26.43 -5.16 9.20
C SER A 249 -26.38 -5.59 7.73
N ALA A 250 -25.28 -6.20 7.26
CA ALA A 250 -25.15 -6.68 5.88
C ALA A 250 -26.09 -7.83 5.57
N GLY A 251 -26.49 -8.61 6.59
CA GLY A 251 -27.44 -9.71 6.46
C GLY A 251 -28.91 -9.29 6.49
N ASN A 252 -29.19 -8.03 6.81
CA ASN A 252 -30.56 -7.53 7.11
C ASN A 252 -31.27 -8.45 8.11
N SER A 253 -30.58 -8.83 9.18
CA SER A 253 -31.07 -9.79 10.19
C SER A 253 -30.69 -9.32 11.60
N GLY A 254 -31.37 -9.86 12.59
CA GLY A 254 -30.96 -9.71 13.98
C GLY A 254 -29.88 -10.74 14.36
N MET A 255 -29.25 -10.49 15.50
CA MET A 255 -28.27 -11.41 16.07
C MET A 255 -28.38 -11.38 17.59
N SER A 256 -28.32 -12.55 18.24
CA SER A 256 -28.27 -12.69 19.68
C SER A 256 -26.92 -13.28 20.09
N ILE A 257 -26.16 -12.56 20.90
CA ILE A 257 -24.81 -12.91 21.36
C ILE A 257 -24.79 -13.05 22.87
N ASN A 258 -24.08 -14.04 23.38
CA ASN A 258 -23.83 -14.23 24.81
C ASN A 258 -22.32 -14.12 25.09
N LEU A 259 -21.90 -13.04 25.76
CA LEU A 259 -20.49 -12.79 26.09
C LEU A 259 -19.93 -13.79 27.12
N ASP A 260 -20.79 -14.45 27.94
CA ASP A 260 -20.36 -15.47 28.88
C ASP A 260 -19.70 -16.69 28.17
N LEU A 261 -19.96 -16.85 26.87
CA LEU A 261 -19.43 -17.95 26.04
C LEU A 261 -18.15 -17.61 25.32
N VAL A 262 -17.70 -16.33 25.35
CA VAL A 262 -16.46 -15.89 24.70
C VAL A 262 -15.26 -16.48 25.45
N PRO A 263 -14.34 -17.20 24.78
CA PRO A 263 -13.13 -17.70 25.41
C PRO A 263 -12.20 -16.53 25.81
N LEU A 264 -11.91 -16.39 27.10
CA LEU A 264 -11.13 -15.29 27.68
C LEU A 264 -9.75 -15.78 28.12
N ARG A 265 -8.69 -15.00 27.84
CA ARG A 265 -7.36 -15.17 28.46
C ARG A 265 -7.33 -14.63 29.89
N ASP A 266 -8.06 -13.54 30.15
CA ASP A 266 -8.26 -12.97 31.47
C ASP A 266 -9.75 -13.06 31.85
N PRO A 267 -10.13 -13.89 32.82
CA PRO A 267 -11.53 -14.06 33.23
C PRO A 267 -12.12 -12.83 33.93
N ASN A 268 -11.31 -11.83 34.26
CA ASN A 268 -11.77 -10.61 34.94
C ASN A 268 -12.13 -9.47 33.98
N LEU A 269 -12.06 -9.68 32.67
CA LEU A 269 -12.44 -8.65 31.69
C LEU A 269 -13.90 -8.22 31.89
N ALA A 270 -14.13 -6.92 31.90
CA ALA A 270 -15.47 -6.35 31.90
C ALA A 270 -16.14 -6.55 30.52
N PRO A 271 -17.48 -6.57 30.44
CA PRO A 271 -18.17 -6.83 29.18
C PRO A 271 -17.84 -5.80 28.08
N GLU A 272 -17.61 -4.54 28.41
CA GLU A 272 -17.13 -3.52 27.47
C GLU A 272 -15.72 -3.82 26.96
N GLU A 273 -14.83 -4.35 27.78
CA GLU A 273 -13.48 -4.76 27.37
C GLU A 273 -13.53 -5.98 26.44
N ILE A 274 -14.41 -6.95 26.72
CA ILE A 274 -14.62 -8.11 25.84
C ILE A 274 -15.13 -7.67 24.47
N LEU A 275 -16.07 -6.72 24.43
CA LEU A 275 -16.64 -6.22 23.18
C LEU A 275 -15.63 -5.45 22.33
N MET A 276 -14.77 -4.63 22.96
CA MET A 276 -13.81 -3.76 22.29
C MET A 276 -12.45 -4.41 22.06
N SER A 277 -12.18 -5.56 22.69
CA SER A 277 -10.88 -6.22 22.55
C SER A 277 -10.51 -6.41 21.09
N GLU A 278 -9.32 -5.95 20.73
CA GLU A 278 -8.72 -6.12 19.41
C GLU A 278 -7.66 -7.24 19.42
N SER A 279 -7.81 -8.24 20.30
CA SER A 279 -6.93 -9.43 20.27
C SER A 279 -6.92 -10.01 18.87
N GLN A 280 -5.72 -10.22 18.36
CA GLN A 280 -5.48 -10.64 16.99
C GLN A 280 -5.82 -12.12 16.77
N GLU A 281 -5.70 -12.60 15.54
CA GLU A 281 -5.88 -14.00 15.14
C GLU A 281 -7.25 -14.57 15.50
N ARG A 282 -8.31 -13.75 15.35
CA ARG A 282 -9.70 -14.16 15.58
C ARG A 282 -10.56 -13.86 14.37
N MET A 283 -11.55 -14.73 14.13
CA MET A 283 -12.57 -14.53 13.11
C MET A 283 -13.96 -14.97 13.65
N MET A 284 -15.01 -14.45 13.02
CA MET A 284 -16.40 -14.81 13.29
C MET A 284 -17.04 -15.42 12.06
N ALA A 285 -17.65 -16.60 12.23
CA ALA A 285 -18.37 -17.28 11.17
C ALA A 285 -19.85 -17.47 11.50
N VAL A 286 -20.68 -17.38 10.47
CA VAL A 286 -22.10 -17.77 10.53
C VAL A 286 -22.23 -19.15 9.86
N VAL A 287 -22.80 -20.11 10.59
CA VAL A 287 -22.80 -21.55 10.21
C VAL A 287 -24.20 -22.14 10.41
N GLU A 288 -24.69 -22.90 9.43
CA GLU A 288 -25.95 -23.63 9.59
C GLU A 288 -25.85 -24.64 10.75
N PRO A 289 -26.93 -24.86 11.55
CA PRO A 289 -26.90 -25.78 12.69
C PRO A 289 -26.43 -27.20 12.34
N LYS A 290 -26.78 -27.71 11.15
CA LYS A 290 -26.36 -29.03 10.67
C LYS A 290 -24.85 -29.17 10.40
N ASN A 291 -24.18 -28.06 10.18
CA ASN A 291 -22.76 -27.99 9.80
C ASN A 291 -21.82 -27.65 11.00
N VAL A 292 -22.38 -27.31 12.18
CA VAL A 292 -21.60 -26.90 13.34
C VAL A 292 -20.59 -27.97 13.78
N GLU A 293 -21.02 -29.25 13.84
CA GLU A 293 -20.10 -30.32 14.27
C GLU A 293 -18.93 -30.49 13.27
N ARG A 294 -19.21 -30.39 11.96
CA ARG A 294 -18.16 -30.44 10.94
C ARG A 294 -17.21 -29.23 11.03
N PHE A 295 -17.74 -28.05 11.30
CA PHE A 295 -16.94 -26.85 11.56
C PHE A 295 -15.98 -27.07 12.74
N MET A 296 -16.51 -27.54 13.89
CA MET A 296 -15.72 -27.81 15.08
C MET A 296 -14.67 -28.90 14.87
N GLU A 297 -14.97 -29.92 14.07
CA GLU A 297 -14.02 -30.98 13.71
C GLU A 297 -12.82 -30.43 12.92
N ILE A 298 -13.06 -29.58 11.92
CA ILE A 298 -12.00 -28.93 11.15
C ILE A 298 -11.15 -28.04 12.06
N CYS A 299 -11.76 -27.22 12.92
CA CYS A 299 -11.02 -26.40 13.87
C CYS A 299 -10.13 -27.25 14.81
N ARG A 300 -10.65 -28.37 15.32
CA ARG A 300 -9.85 -29.31 16.13
C ARG A 300 -8.67 -29.90 15.36
N THR A 301 -8.83 -30.17 14.06
CA THR A 301 -7.74 -30.71 13.22
C THR A 301 -6.57 -29.72 13.12
N TRP A 302 -6.89 -28.42 13.07
CA TRP A 302 -5.89 -27.35 12.99
C TRP A 302 -5.45 -26.79 14.35
N ASP A 303 -5.92 -27.35 15.46
CA ASP A 303 -5.70 -26.83 16.82
C ASP A 303 -6.16 -25.38 17.00
N VAL A 304 -7.24 -25.01 16.29
CA VAL A 304 -7.89 -23.69 16.37
C VAL A 304 -9.09 -23.81 17.30
N ALA A 305 -9.09 -22.99 18.38
CA ALA A 305 -10.23 -22.93 19.29
C ALA A 305 -11.46 -22.36 18.56
N ALA A 306 -12.64 -22.92 18.84
CA ALA A 306 -13.90 -22.46 18.27
C ALA A 306 -15.04 -22.59 19.27
N THR A 307 -15.91 -21.59 19.37
CA THR A 307 -17.01 -21.55 20.32
C THR A 307 -18.25 -20.91 19.70
N VAL A 308 -19.41 -21.57 19.84
CA VAL A 308 -20.70 -20.95 19.50
C VAL A 308 -21.02 -19.90 20.55
N ILE A 309 -21.07 -18.64 20.17
CA ILE A 309 -21.34 -17.50 21.07
C ILE A 309 -22.72 -16.88 20.87
N GLY A 310 -23.45 -17.33 19.83
CA GLY A 310 -24.78 -16.78 19.55
C GLY A 310 -25.46 -17.40 18.33
N GLU A 311 -26.49 -16.72 17.88
CA GLU A 311 -27.28 -17.14 16.71
C GLU A 311 -27.89 -15.94 15.95
N VAL A 312 -28.18 -16.15 14.68
CA VAL A 312 -28.93 -15.22 13.83
C VAL A 312 -30.42 -15.32 14.19
N THR A 313 -31.07 -14.18 14.38
CA THR A 313 -32.48 -14.09 14.77
C THR A 313 -33.32 -13.49 13.63
N ASP A 314 -34.66 -13.67 13.73
CA ASP A 314 -35.63 -13.12 12.78
C ASP A 314 -35.94 -11.62 13.00
N GLY A 315 -35.38 -11.03 14.06
CA GLY A 315 -35.48 -9.60 14.33
C GLY A 315 -34.48 -8.75 13.56
N GLU A 316 -34.61 -7.43 13.69
CA GLU A 316 -33.69 -6.45 13.12
C GLU A 316 -32.75 -5.86 14.20
N ARG A 317 -32.53 -6.60 15.30
CA ARG A 317 -31.82 -6.11 16.49
C ARG A 317 -30.57 -6.94 16.78
N LEU A 318 -29.47 -6.27 17.09
CA LEU A 318 -28.31 -6.86 17.75
C LEU A 318 -28.56 -6.83 19.25
N ILE A 319 -28.71 -8.02 19.85
CA ILE A 319 -28.94 -8.20 21.29
C ILE A 319 -27.73 -8.91 21.89
N ILE A 320 -27.12 -8.31 22.90
CA ILE A 320 -25.94 -8.90 23.58
C ILE A 320 -26.27 -9.10 25.06
N HIS A 321 -26.01 -10.30 25.55
CA HIS A 321 -26.23 -10.73 26.92
C HIS A 321 -24.91 -10.88 27.68
N TRP A 322 -24.94 -10.57 28.97
CA TRP A 322 -23.88 -10.81 29.95
C TRP A 322 -24.47 -11.17 31.29
N HIS A 323 -24.07 -12.31 31.89
CA HIS A 323 -24.60 -12.82 33.16
C HIS A 323 -26.14 -12.85 33.24
N GLY A 324 -26.75 -13.28 32.11
CA GLY A 324 -28.21 -13.35 31.99
C GLY A 324 -28.91 -12.01 31.79
N HIS A 325 -28.21 -10.89 31.74
CA HIS A 325 -28.78 -9.56 31.51
C HIS A 325 -28.55 -9.14 30.06
N CYS A 326 -29.55 -8.53 29.43
CA CYS A 326 -29.39 -7.85 28.15
C CYS A 326 -28.62 -6.54 28.42
N ILE A 327 -27.42 -6.42 27.88
CA ILE A 327 -26.53 -5.26 28.02
C ILE A 327 -26.47 -4.39 26.75
N VAL A 328 -26.85 -4.93 25.58
CA VAL A 328 -26.99 -4.22 24.32
C VAL A 328 -28.28 -4.67 23.66
N ASP A 329 -29.05 -3.72 23.15
CA ASP A 329 -30.23 -3.91 22.29
C ASP A 329 -30.27 -2.73 21.32
N VAL A 330 -29.74 -2.92 20.11
CA VAL A 330 -29.50 -1.85 19.14
C VAL A 330 -29.80 -2.32 17.71
N ASP A 331 -30.21 -1.38 16.86
CA ASP A 331 -30.21 -1.62 15.42
C ASP A 331 -28.74 -1.68 14.93
N PRO A 332 -28.28 -2.79 14.36
CA PRO A 332 -26.89 -2.95 13.96
C PRO A 332 -26.46 -1.95 12.88
N SER A 333 -27.38 -1.47 12.03
CA SER A 333 -27.06 -0.49 10.97
C SER A 333 -26.61 0.84 11.55
N THR A 334 -27.16 1.25 12.70
CA THR A 334 -26.80 2.50 13.38
C THR A 334 -25.37 2.47 13.90
N VAL A 335 -24.83 1.29 14.20
CA VAL A 335 -23.43 1.12 14.61
C VAL A 335 -22.54 0.97 13.40
N ALA A 336 -22.86 0.05 12.48
CA ALA A 336 -22.00 -0.32 11.35
C ALA A 336 -21.95 0.76 10.24
N HIS A 337 -23.08 1.37 9.88
CA HIS A 337 -23.17 2.21 8.68
C HIS A 337 -23.70 3.62 8.91
N GLU A 338 -24.62 3.81 9.88
CA GLU A 338 -25.34 5.06 10.12
C GLU A 338 -24.76 5.89 11.26
N GLY A 339 -23.52 5.64 11.63
CA GLY A 339 -22.81 6.42 12.64
C GLY A 339 -22.73 7.91 12.28
N PRO A 340 -22.42 8.80 13.24
CA PRO A 340 -22.33 10.23 13.03
C PRO A 340 -21.43 10.58 11.85
N VAL A 341 -21.88 11.53 11.02
CA VAL A 341 -21.11 12.08 9.91
C VAL A 341 -20.82 13.55 10.18
N TYR A 342 -19.56 13.91 10.25
CA TYR A 342 -19.15 15.29 10.50
C TYR A 342 -18.82 15.99 9.20
N HIS A 343 -19.43 17.16 9.00
CA HIS A 343 -19.07 18.07 7.92
C HIS A 343 -18.01 19.04 8.43
N ARG A 344 -16.76 18.61 8.39
CA ARG A 344 -15.63 19.45 8.79
C ARG A 344 -15.46 20.61 7.78
N SER A 345 -15.24 21.81 8.32
CA SER A 345 -14.86 22.94 7.48
C SER A 345 -13.46 22.72 6.90
N TYR A 346 -13.24 23.18 5.68
CA TYR A 346 -11.92 23.13 5.07
C TYR A 346 -11.67 24.41 4.26
N ARG A 347 -10.41 24.82 4.21
CA ARG A 347 -9.95 26.00 3.48
C ARG A 347 -8.54 25.81 2.99
N ARG A 348 -8.23 26.34 1.81
CA ARG A 348 -6.88 26.36 1.27
C ARG A 348 -5.95 27.18 2.18
N PRO A 349 -4.75 26.65 2.55
CA PRO A 349 -3.77 27.38 3.36
C PRO A 349 -3.26 28.65 2.65
N GLU A 350 -3.18 29.76 3.39
CA GLU A 350 -2.60 30.99 2.84
C GLU A 350 -1.08 30.90 2.62
N TRP A 351 -0.38 30.15 3.47
CA TRP A 351 1.05 29.91 3.35
C TRP A 351 1.46 29.19 2.06
N LEU A 352 0.53 28.45 1.45
CA LEU A 352 0.82 27.68 0.24
C LEU A 352 1.19 28.56 -0.96
N ASP A 353 0.66 29.77 -1.05
CA ASP A 353 1.04 30.72 -2.12
C ASP A 353 2.52 31.13 -2.01
N GLN A 354 3.02 31.31 -0.81
CA GLN A 354 4.44 31.63 -0.56
C GLN A 354 5.33 30.44 -0.91
N VAL A 355 4.95 29.22 -0.49
CA VAL A 355 5.68 28.00 -0.82
C VAL A 355 5.70 27.76 -2.32
N ASN A 356 4.56 27.94 -2.99
CA ASN A 356 4.46 27.73 -4.44
C ASN A 356 5.21 28.81 -5.26
N ALA A 357 5.47 29.97 -4.69
CA ALA A 357 6.28 31.01 -5.34
C ALA A 357 7.78 30.73 -5.25
N ASP A 358 8.22 29.86 -4.34
CA ASP A 358 9.63 29.51 -4.13
C ASP A 358 10.01 28.32 -5.04
N VAL A 359 10.08 28.59 -6.33
CA VAL A 359 10.29 27.55 -7.36
C VAL A 359 11.73 27.09 -7.46
N ALA A 360 11.97 25.79 -7.47
CA ALA A 360 13.30 25.21 -7.60
C ALA A 360 13.97 25.48 -8.95
N GLU A 361 13.19 25.83 -9.96
CA GLU A 361 13.67 26.25 -11.28
C GLU A 361 14.54 27.53 -11.22
N ASN A 362 14.40 28.34 -10.16
CA ASN A 362 15.22 29.54 -9.92
C ASN A 362 16.47 29.25 -9.09
N LEU A 363 16.67 28.06 -8.56
CA LEU A 363 17.84 27.69 -7.78
C LEU A 363 19.10 27.63 -8.66
N PRO A 364 20.29 27.95 -8.11
CA PRO A 364 21.54 27.88 -8.84
C PRO A 364 21.83 26.46 -9.37
N ARG A 365 22.21 26.35 -10.64
CA ARG A 365 22.57 25.09 -11.28
C ARG A 365 24.00 25.16 -11.76
N ASP A 366 24.83 24.26 -11.25
CA ASP A 366 26.17 24.07 -11.79
C ASP A 366 26.17 22.97 -12.84
N ASN A 367 26.03 23.36 -14.10
CA ASN A 367 26.02 22.46 -15.25
C ASN A 367 27.44 22.08 -15.74
N SER A 368 28.50 22.45 -15.00
CA SER A 368 29.85 21.96 -15.26
C SER A 368 29.97 20.45 -15.00
N PRO A 369 30.93 19.76 -15.59
CA PRO A 369 31.18 18.33 -15.32
C PRO A 369 31.29 18.01 -13.83
N GLU A 370 31.98 18.82 -13.06
CA GLU A 370 32.18 18.69 -11.61
C GLU A 370 30.87 18.96 -10.84
N GLY A 371 30.11 19.98 -11.24
CA GLY A 371 28.82 20.33 -10.64
C GLY A 371 27.79 19.23 -10.83
N VAL A 372 27.63 18.73 -12.06
CA VAL A 372 26.72 17.63 -12.35
C VAL A 372 27.13 16.35 -11.63
N ARG A 373 28.42 16.01 -11.62
CA ARG A 373 28.91 14.85 -10.85
C ARG A 373 28.60 14.98 -9.38
N SER A 374 28.84 16.15 -8.80
CA SER A 374 28.57 16.42 -7.37
C SER A 374 27.09 16.30 -7.06
N ALA A 375 26.20 16.90 -7.87
CA ALA A 375 24.75 16.80 -7.73
C ALA A 375 24.27 15.36 -7.82
N TRP A 376 24.77 14.60 -8.80
CA TRP A 376 24.39 13.19 -8.99
C TRP A 376 24.77 12.31 -7.80
N MET A 377 26.00 12.50 -7.27
CA MET A 377 26.45 11.77 -6.07
C MET A 377 25.60 12.12 -4.84
N LYS A 378 25.18 13.40 -4.66
CA LYS A 378 24.28 13.80 -3.57
C LYS A 378 22.91 13.17 -3.71
N VAL A 379 22.33 13.18 -4.91
CA VAL A 379 21.03 12.54 -5.20
C VAL A 379 21.08 11.04 -4.90
N MET A 380 22.10 10.32 -5.37
CA MET A 380 22.26 8.88 -5.10
C MET A 380 22.50 8.58 -3.61
N ALA A 381 23.10 9.48 -2.86
CA ALA A 381 23.33 9.34 -1.42
C ALA A 381 22.12 9.76 -0.57
N HIS A 382 21.08 10.34 -1.16
CA HIS A 382 19.89 10.78 -0.45
C HIS A 382 19.15 9.59 0.13
N SER A 383 18.67 9.66 1.38
CA SER A 383 18.05 8.53 2.10
C SER A 383 16.85 7.91 1.36
N ASN A 384 16.10 8.73 0.61
CA ASN A 384 14.95 8.27 -0.17
C ASN A 384 15.38 7.50 -1.44
N ILE A 385 16.55 7.78 -1.99
CA ILE A 385 17.11 7.10 -3.17
C ILE A 385 18.02 5.92 -2.79
N ALA A 386 18.73 6.03 -1.67
CA ALA A 386 19.69 5.01 -1.23
C ALA A 386 19.12 3.59 -1.20
N ASP A 387 20.01 2.61 -1.37
CA ASP A 387 19.70 1.18 -1.35
C ASP A 387 18.89 0.76 -0.12
N LYS A 388 17.77 0.11 -0.36
CA LYS A 388 16.86 -0.39 0.67
C LYS A 388 17.16 -1.86 1.06
N SER A 389 18.23 -2.45 0.57
CA SER A 389 18.55 -3.88 0.81
C SER A 389 18.73 -4.23 2.28
N TRP A 390 19.16 -3.27 3.13
CA TRP A 390 19.20 -3.47 4.59
C TRP A 390 17.81 -3.83 5.14
N ILE A 391 16.74 -3.28 4.57
CA ILE A 391 15.34 -3.54 4.93
C ILE A 391 14.87 -4.81 4.23
N THR A 392 14.91 -4.84 2.91
CA THR A 392 14.26 -5.87 2.07
C THR A 392 14.92 -7.24 2.17
N ASN A 393 16.19 -7.33 2.59
CA ASN A 393 16.86 -8.61 2.86
C ASN A 393 16.40 -9.29 4.18
N GLN A 394 15.61 -8.61 5.01
CA GLN A 394 14.98 -9.19 6.19
C GLN A 394 13.63 -9.84 5.85
N TYR A 395 13.13 -9.66 4.64
CA TYR A 395 11.89 -10.20 4.14
C TYR A 395 12.13 -11.42 3.25
N ASP A 396 11.30 -12.45 3.42
CA ASP A 396 11.20 -13.53 2.45
C ASP A 396 10.51 -13.01 1.20
N ARG A 397 11.24 -12.96 0.08
CA ARG A 397 10.72 -12.43 -1.19
C ARG A 397 10.26 -13.51 -2.15
N TYR A 398 10.72 -14.74 -1.97
CA TYR A 398 10.52 -15.85 -2.92
C TYR A 398 10.02 -17.14 -2.24
N VAL A 399 9.57 -17.07 -1.01
CA VAL A 399 9.27 -18.24 -0.14
C VAL A 399 8.30 -19.24 -0.75
N ARG A 400 7.31 -18.80 -1.51
CA ARG A 400 6.32 -19.71 -2.15
C ARG A 400 6.74 -20.21 -3.54
N GLY A 401 7.81 -19.71 -4.11
CA GLY A 401 8.25 -20.06 -5.45
C GLY A 401 7.39 -19.48 -6.60
N ASN A 402 6.42 -18.63 -6.27
CA ASN A 402 5.55 -17.96 -7.25
C ASN A 402 5.92 -16.49 -7.52
N SER A 403 6.86 -15.91 -6.76
CA SER A 403 7.36 -14.55 -7.00
C SER A 403 8.23 -14.51 -8.25
N VAL A 404 7.82 -13.71 -9.21
CA VAL A 404 8.49 -13.54 -10.52
C VAL A 404 9.35 -12.29 -10.51
N LEU A 405 8.83 -11.21 -9.91
CA LEU A 405 9.54 -9.96 -9.63
C LEU A 405 9.31 -9.60 -8.16
N ALA A 406 10.32 -9.06 -7.52
CA ALA A 406 10.29 -8.50 -6.20
C ALA A 406 11.35 -7.40 -6.13
N GLN A 407 11.36 -6.58 -5.07
CA GLN A 407 12.38 -5.54 -4.94
C GLN A 407 13.80 -6.06 -5.24
N PRO A 408 14.59 -5.29 -5.97
CA PRO A 408 14.45 -3.86 -6.28
C PRO A 408 13.77 -3.52 -7.62
N GLU A 409 12.89 -4.35 -8.14
CA GLU A 409 12.11 -4.05 -9.35
C GLU A 409 11.00 -3.02 -9.04
N ASP A 410 10.51 -2.29 -10.04
CA ASP A 410 9.51 -1.21 -9.88
C ASP A 410 8.17 -1.71 -9.33
N ALA A 411 7.78 -2.93 -9.67
CA ALA A 411 6.61 -3.59 -9.11
C ALA A 411 6.91 -5.05 -8.77
N GLY A 412 6.24 -5.57 -7.73
CA GLY A 412 6.22 -6.98 -7.42
C GLY A 412 5.34 -7.74 -8.40
N MET A 413 5.74 -8.97 -8.79
CA MET A 413 4.93 -9.82 -9.68
C MET A 413 4.84 -11.24 -9.14
N LEU A 414 3.61 -11.76 -9.10
CA LEU A 414 3.30 -13.13 -8.68
C LEU A 414 2.70 -13.92 -9.85
N ARG A 415 3.16 -15.16 -10.03
CA ARG A 415 2.52 -16.12 -10.92
C ARG A 415 1.33 -16.74 -10.21
N ILE A 416 0.16 -16.71 -10.85
CA ILE A 416 -1.10 -17.27 -10.34
C ILE A 416 -1.32 -18.69 -10.84
N ASP A 417 -1.05 -18.92 -12.12
CA ASP A 417 -1.25 -20.21 -12.75
C ASP A 417 0.04 -20.70 -13.44
N GLU A 418 0.44 -21.93 -13.16
CA GLU A 418 1.71 -22.47 -13.66
C GLU A 418 1.65 -22.91 -15.13
N GLU A 419 0.47 -23.37 -15.58
CA GLU A 419 0.31 -23.93 -16.93
C GLU A 419 0.21 -22.81 -17.97
N THR A 420 -0.56 -21.77 -17.67
CA THR A 420 -0.79 -20.64 -18.58
C THR A 420 0.22 -19.51 -18.43
N GLY A 421 0.85 -19.43 -17.27
CA GLY A 421 1.72 -18.31 -16.91
C GLY A 421 0.96 -17.06 -16.47
N LEU A 422 -0.36 -17.12 -16.27
CA LEU A 422 -1.15 -16.00 -15.74
C LEU A 422 -0.52 -15.46 -14.46
N GLY A 423 -0.37 -14.14 -14.38
CA GLY A 423 0.20 -13.46 -13.22
C GLY A 423 -0.42 -12.12 -12.94
N ILE A 424 -0.05 -11.57 -11.79
CA ILE A 424 -0.40 -10.22 -11.36
C ILE A 424 0.84 -9.42 -11.02
N ALA A 425 0.77 -8.11 -11.17
CA ALA A 425 1.79 -7.17 -10.72
C ALA A 425 1.16 -6.17 -9.74
N LEU A 426 1.95 -5.70 -8.77
CA LEU A 426 1.51 -4.74 -7.76
C LEU A 426 2.60 -3.71 -7.51
N ALA A 427 2.20 -2.44 -7.39
CA ALA A 427 3.00 -1.34 -6.88
C ALA A 427 2.24 -0.64 -5.75
N LEU A 428 2.98 -0.02 -4.83
CA LEU A 428 2.42 0.71 -3.69
C LEU A 428 3.27 1.96 -3.48
N ASP A 429 2.76 3.14 -3.88
CA ASP A 429 3.53 4.38 -3.99
C ASP A 429 2.80 5.57 -3.37
N ALA A 430 3.55 6.58 -2.93
CA ALA A 430 3.03 7.90 -2.57
C ALA A 430 4.12 8.96 -2.68
N ASN A 431 3.82 10.09 -3.29
CA ASN A 431 4.71 11.24 -3.30
C ASN A 431 4.18 12.35 -2.38
N SER A 432 4.61 12.30 -1.12
CA SER A 432 4.18 13.24 -0.08
C SER A 432 4.71 14.67 -0.30
N ARG A 433 5.88 14.84 -0.91
CA ARG A 433 6.46 16.13 -1.25
C ARG A 433 5.60 16.87 -2.29
N PHE A 434 5.22 16.18 -3.34
CA PHE A 434 4.31 16.74 -4.36
C PHE A 434 2.92 17.00 -3.79
N THR A 435 2.42 16.12 -2.93
CA THR A 435 1.12 16.30 -2.27
C THR A 435 1.11 17.50 -1.32
N TYR A 436 2.23 17.80 -0.67
CA TYR A 436 2.38 19.01 0.15
C TYR A 436 2.31 20.29 -0.69
N LEU A 437 2.96 20.30 -1.85
CA LEU A 437 2.96 21.46 -2.76
C LEU A 437 1.61 21.69 -3.44
N ASN A 438 0.91 20.60 -3.79
CA ASN A 438 -0.43 20.64 -4.35
C ASN A 438 -1.12 19.29 -4.13
N PRO A 439 -2.06 19.17 -3.18
CA PRO A 439 -2.65 17.88 -2.82
C PRO A 439 -3.41 17.19 -3.97
N TYR A 440 -4.06 17.96 -4.82
CA TYR A 440 -4.78 17.42 -5.98
C TYR A 440 -3.81 16.79 -7.00
N VAL A 441 -2.78 17.55 -7.40
CA VAL A 441 -1.79 17.09 -8.39
C VAL A 441 -0.89 16.01 -7.80
N GLY A 442 -0.46 16.17 -6.53
CA GLY A 442 0.39 15.20 -5.86
C GLY A 442 -0.27 13.82 -5.68
N ALA A 443 -1.57 13.80 -5.40
CA ALA A 443 -2.34 12.56 -5.36
C ALA A 443 -2.46 11.90 -6.75
N GLN A 444 -2.62 12.71 -7.82
CA GLN A 444 -2.56 12.20 -9.19
C GLN A 444 -1.18 11.64 -9.53
N GLN A 445 -0.08 12.28 -9.05
CA GLN A 445 1.29 11.77 -9.23
C GLN A 445 1.48 10.42 -8.54
N SER A 446 1.01 10.27 -7.29
CA SER A 446 1.09 9.00 -6.58
C SER A 446 0.42 7.86 -7.35
N LEU A 447 -0.77 8.11 -7.89
CA LEU A 447 -1.46 7.11 -8.72
C LEU A 447 -0.75 6.89 -10.07
N ALA A 448 -0.28 7.95 -10.73
CA ALA A 448 0.42 7.85 -12.02
C ALA A 448 1.73 7.06 -11.90
N GLU A 449 2.45 7.22 -10.79
CA GLU A 449 3.68 6.48 -10.50
C GLU A 449 3.39 5.00 -10.25
N ALA A 450 2.47 4.66 -9.33
CA ALA A 450 2.05 3.28 -9.09
C ALA A 450 1.53 2.59 -10.37
N TYR A 451 0.76 3.31 -11.19
CA TYR A 451 0.28 2.85 -12.48
C TYR A 451 1.44 2.55 -13.46
N ARG A 452 2.41 3.45 -13.54
CA ARG A 452 3.60 3.31 -14.39
C ARG A 452 4.51 2.18 -13.92
N ASN A 453 4.71 2.05 -12.60
CA ASN A 453 5.50 0.96 -11.99
C ASN A 453 4.95 -0.41 -12.36
N VAL A 454 3.63 -0.58 -12.33
CA VAL A 454 2.98 -1.79 -12.85
C VAL A 454 3.20 -1.94 -14.35
N ALA A 455 3.00 -0.87 -15.14
CA ALA A 455 3.06 -0.92 -16.60
C ALA A 455 4.44 -1.25 -17.14
N VAL A 456 5.54 -0.76 -16.53
CA VAL A 456 6.92 -1.05 -16.98
C VAL A 456 7.31 -2.52 -16.81
N THR A 457 6.59 -3.28 -15.98
CA THR A 457 6.75 -4.74 -15.92
C THR A 457 6.13 -5.48 -17.12
N GLY A 458 5.34 -4.80 -17.94
CA GLY A 458 4.55 -5.37 -19.04
C GLY A 458 3.14 -5.78 -18.63
N ALA A 459 2.74 -5.61 -17.37
CA ALA A 459 1.39 -5.87 -16.90
C ALA A 459 0.42 -4.73 -17.27
N GLU A 460 -0.87 -5.05 -17.38
CA GLU A 460 -1.94 -4.08 -17.60
C GLU A 460 -2.52 -3.65 -16.25
N PRO A 461 -2.38 -2.36 -15.84
CA PRO A 461 -3.01 -1.87 -14.62
C PRO A 461 -4.54 -1.95 -14.70
N VAL A 462 -5.22 -2.44 -13.67
CA VAL A 462 -6.66 -2.75 -13.72
C VAL A 462 -7.48 -2.21 -12.56
N ALA A 463 -6.90 -2.00 -11.38
CA ALA A 463 -7.64 -1.57 -10.19
C ALA A 463 -6.73 -0.89 -9.16
N VAL A 464 -7.35 -0.15 -8.24
CA VAL A 464 -6.68 0.68 -7.24
C VAL A 464 -7.19 0.34 -5.84
N THR A 465 -6.30 0.33 -4.86
CA THR A 465 -6.60 0.49 -3.44
C THR A 465 -5.86 1.71 -2.91
N ASP A 466 -6.34 2.33 -1.84
CA ASP A 466 -5.68 3.48 -1.24
C ASP A 466 -5.48 3.33 0.27
N CYS A 467 -4.51 4.08 0.82
CA CYS A 467 -4.32 4.25 2.25
C CYS A 467 -3.98 5.72 2.50
N LEU A 468 -4.97 6.50 2.90
CA LEU A 468 -4.88 7.96 2.97
C LEU A 468 -4.40 8.39 4.35
N ASN A 469 -3.16 8.89 4.47
CA ASN A 469 -2.54 9.30 5.73
C ASN A 469 -2.45 10.83 5.81
N PHE A 470 -3.16 11.43 6.77
CA PHE A 470 -3.24 12.88 6.96
C PHE A 470 -3.21 13.26 8.44
N GLY A 471 -2.93 14.52 8.74
CA GLY A 471 -2.98 15.08 10.08
C GLY A 471 -4.40 15.13 10.67
N SER A 472 -4.63 16.01 11.66
CA SER A 472 -5.95 16.15 12.29
C SER A 472 -6.99 16.71 11.33
N PRO A 473 -8.15 16.04 11.18
CA PRO A 473 -9.26 16.54 10.35
C PRO A 473 -9.98 17.74 11.00
N GLU A 474 -9.62 18.11 12.21
CA GLU A 474 -10.12 19.29 12.92
C GLU A 474 -9.41 20.57 12.47
N ASP A 475 -8.21 20.44 11.88
CA ASP A 475 -7.53 21.53 11.19
C ASP A 475 -8.13 21.72 9.79
N PRO A 476 -8.72 22.90 9.49
CA PRO A 476 -9.33 23.15 8.19
C PRO A 476 -8.35 23.11 7.02
N GLU A 477 -7.06 23.34 7.24
CA GLU A 477 -6.03 23.33 6.20
C GLU A 477 -5.58 21.88 5.88
N VAL A 478 -5.46 21.04 6.91
CA VAL A 478 -5.26 19.59 6.74
C VAL A 478 -6.47 18.97 6.05
N MET A 479 -7.68 19.32 6.49
CA MET A 479 -8.90 18.81 5.86
C MET A 479 -9.04 19.24 4.40
N TRP A 480 -8.58 20.44 4.04
CA TRP A 480 -8.54 20.87 2.63
C TRP A 480 -7.58 19.98 1.83
N SER A 481 -6.40 19.70 2.33
CA SER A 481 -5.43 18.83 1.66
C SER A 481 -6.00 17.42 1.43
N PHE A 482 -6.73 16.88 2.42
CA PHE A 482 -7.41 15.59 2.31
C PHE A 482 -8.50 15.59 1.20
N VAL A 483 -9.33 16.63 1.16
CA VAL A 483 -10.39 16.77 0.16
C VAL A 483 -9.82 16.87 -1.25
N GLU A 484 -8.81 17.72 -1.45
CA GLU A 484 -8.17 17.91 -2.75
C GLU A 484 -7.46 16.61 -3.23
N ALA A 485 -6.81 15.89 -2.32
CA ALA A 485 -6.18 14.61 -2.67
C ALA A 485 -7.21 13.58 -3.16
N ILE A 486 -8.37 13.45 -2.49
CA ILE A 486 -9.46 12.57 -2.93
C ILE A 486 -9.98 13.00 -4.32
N LEU A 487 -10.17 14.31 -4.55
CA LEU A 487 -10.60 14.79 -5.86
C LEU A 487 -9.59 14.46 -6.95
N GLY A 488 -8.30 14.63 -6.65
CA GLY A 488 -7.19 14.25 -7.55
C GLY A 488 -7.21 12.77 -7.92
N LEU A 489 -7.37 11.88 -6.93
CA LEU A 489 -7.46 10.42 -7.15
C LEU A 489 -8.71 10.04 -7.95
N VAL A 490 -9.87 10.60 -7.61
CA VAL A 490 -11.13 10.33 -8.33
C VAL A 490 -11.02 10.70 -9.81
N ASP A 491 -10.49 11.88 -10.11
CA ASP A 491 -10.35 12.33 -11.49
C ASP A 491 -9.27 11.51 -12.24
N ALA A 492 -8.21 11.11 -11.56
CA ALA A 492 -7.18 10.24 -12.13
C ALA A 492 -7.72 8.84 -12.43
N CYS A 493 -8.46 8.23 -11.52
CA CYS A 493 -9.11 6.93 -11.75
C CYS A 493 -10.10 6.97 -12.93
N LYS A 494 -10.90 8.05 -13.04
CA LYS A 494 -11.80 8.26 -14.19
C LYS A 494 -11.05 8.33 -15.51
N GLU A 495 -9.96 9.11 -15.56
CA GLU A 495 -9.20 9.30 -16.80
C GLU A 495 -8.44 8.03 -17.21
N LEU A 496 -7.91 7.27 -16.24
CA LEU A 496 -7.21 6.00 -16.49
C LEU A 496 -8.17 4.83 -16.71
N GLY A 497 -9.45 4.97 -16.35
CA GLY A 497 -10.47 3.91 -16.50
C GLY A 497 -10.26 2.74 -15.56
N ILE A 498 -9.75 2.96 -14.35
CA ILE A 498 -9.52 1.94 -13.32
C ILE A 498 -10.28 2.29 -12.03
N PRO A 499 -11.04 1.35 -11.44
CA PRO A 499 -11.82 1.59 -10.23
C PRO A 499 -10.97 1.56 -8.96
N VAL A 500 -11.44 2.29 -7.92
CA VAL A 500 -11.01 2.07 -6.54
C VAL A 500 -11.84 0.93 -5.95
N THR A 501 -11.18 -0.11 -5.47
CA THR A 501 -11.83 -1.33 -4.95
C THR A 501 -12.10 -1.28 -3.46
N GLY A 502 -11.36 -0.46 -2.75
CA GLY A 502 -11.41 -0.29 -1.30
C GLY A 502 -10.16 0.42 -0.82
N GLY A 503 -10.08 0.70 0.46
CA GLY A 503 -8.93 1.39 1.05
C GLY A 503 -9.11 1.66 2.53
N ASN A 504 -8.20 2.48 3.07
CA ASN A 504 -8.14 2.86 4.47
C ASN A 504 -7.87 4.36 4.61
N VAL A 505 -8.31 4.95 5.70
CA VAL A 505 -8.00 6.34 6.07
C VAL A 505 -7.40 6.37 7.46
N SER A 506 -6.21 6.97 7.57
CA SER A 506 -5.54 7.27 8.82
C SER A 506 -5.45 8.78 9.01
N LEU A 507 -6.09 9.28 10.04
CA LEU A 507 -6.10 10.69 10.42
C LEU A 507 -5.34 10.89 11.74
N TYR A 508 -5.20 12.16 12.17
CA TYR A 508 -4.47 12.55 13.38
C TYR A 508 -2.97 12.20 13.36
N ASN A 509 -2.40 11.97 12.17
CA ASN A 509 -0.95 11.74 12.04
C ASN A 509 -0.20 13.07 12.20
N GLN A 510 0.20 13.37 13.43
CA GLN A 510 0.92 14.60 13.78
C GLN A 510 1.67 14.44 15.11
N THR A 511 2.73 15.22 15.29
CA THR A 511 3.55 15.24 16.50
C THR A 511 3.66 16.66 17.01
N GLY A 512 3.30 16.92 18.28
CA GLY A 512 3.39 18.24 18.87
C GLY A 512 2.61 19.34 18.12
N GLY A 513 1.51 18.98 17.47
CA GLY A 513 0.68 19.88 16.65
C GLY A 513 1.19 20.09 15.21
N THR A 514 2.32 19.50 14.83
CA THR A 514 2.82 19.53 13.43
C THR A 514 2.32 18.31 12.67
N PRO A 515 1.51 18.48 11.62
CA PRO A 515 1.04 17.36 10.81
C PRO A 515 2.19 16.75 9.98
N ILE A 516 2.05 15.48 9.63
CA ILE A 516 2.89 14.84 8.62
C ILE A 516 2.71 15.54 7.26
N LEU A 517 3.61 15.31 6.31
CA LEU A 517 3.29 15.61 4.91
C LEU A 517 2.06 14.81 4.49
N PRO A 518 1.11 15.40 3.73
CA PRO A 518 -0.04 14.66 3.21
C PRO A 518 0.42 13.47 2.38
N THR A 519 0.03 12.25 2.77
CA THR A 519 0.56 11.02 2.19
C THR A 519 -0.58 10.10 1.72
N PRO A 520 -1.14 10.34 0.52
CA PRO A 520 -2.10 9.44 -0.10
C PRO A 520 -1.36 8.26 -0.74
N THR A 521 -1.16 7.19 0.02
CA THR A 521 -0.55 5.96 -0.48
C THR A 521 -1.55 5.24 -1.39
N VAL A 522 -1.09 4.83 -2.57
CA VAL A 522 -1.93 4.22 -3.61
C VAL A 522 -1.32 2.89 -4.04
N GLY A 523 -2.12 1.83 -3.98
CA GLY A 523 -1.77 0.51 -4.51
C GLY A 523 -2.45 0.27 -5.85
N VAL A 524 -1.68 -0.14 -6.86
CA VAL A 524 -2.20 -0.49 -8.19
C VAL A 524 -1.97 -1.97 -8.46
N LEU A 525 -3.06 -2.66 -8.82
CA LEU A 525 -3.04 -4.03 -9.31
C LEU A 525 -2.99 -4.03 -10.85
N GLY A 526 -2.10 -4.83 -11.41
CA GLY A 526 -2.07 -5.14 -12.83
C GLY A 526 -2.15 -6.63 -13.11
N VAL A 527 -2.49 -6.99 -14.33
CA VAL A 527 -2.59 -8.37 -14.80
C VAL A 527 -1.67 -8.59 -15.99
N ILE A 528 -0.99 -9.71 -16.01
CA ILE A 528 -0.18 -10.17 -17.14
C ILE A 528 -0.60 -11.59 -17.53
N ASP A 529 -0.94 -11.80 -18.80
CA ASP A 529 -1.44 -13.10 -19.27
C ASP A 529 -0.36 -14.20 -19.32
N ASP A 530 0.92 -13.81 -19.36
CA ASP A 530 2.07 -14.71 -19.36
C ASP A 530 3.27 -14.01 -18.72
N VAL A 531 3.62 -14.41 -17.50
CA VAL A 531 4.76 -13.84 -16.74
C VAL A 531 6.11 -14.02 -17.43
N THR A 532 6.23 -14.89 -18.43
CA THR A 532 7.48 -15.04 -19.20
C THR A 532 7.74 -13.84 -20.12
N LYS A 533 6.73 -12.99 -20.35
CA LYS A 533 6.81 -11.76 -21.14
C LYS A 533 7.14 -10.52 -20.31
N ARG A 534 7.34 -10.68 -19.00
CA ARG A 534 7.66 -9.57 -18.12
C ARG A 534 8.94 -8.85 -18.54
N LEU A 535 8.98 -7.57 -18.26
CA LEU A 535 10.18 -6.74 -18.33
C LEU A 535 10.79 -6.58 -16.91
N ARG A 536 12.05 -6.22 -16.85
CA ARG A 536 12.79 -5.90 -15.63
C ARG A 536 13.40 -4.51 -15.74
N SER A 537 13.65 -3.86 -14.61
CA SER A 537 14.28 -2.54 -14.57
C SER A 537 15.77 -2.56 -14.97
N ARG A 538 16.46 -3.67 -14.77
CA ARG A 538 17.90 -3.80 -14.97
C ARG A 538 18.33 -3.89 -16.43
N PHE A 539 19.49 -3.35 -16.77
CA PHE A 539 20.15 -3.62 -18.05
C PHE A 539 20.45 -5.11 -18.22
N ALA A 540 20.16 -5.65 -19.37
CA ALA A 540 20.22 -7.11 -19.59
C ALA A 540 21.39 -7.55 -20.48
N LYS A 541 21.88 -6.68 -21.38
CA LYS A 541 22.89 -7.07 -22.36
C LYS A 541 23.64 -5.84 -22.89
N ALA A 542 24.97 -5.95 -22.96
CA ALA A 542 25.80 -4.96 -23.67
C ALA A 542 25.48 -4.93 -25.18
N GLY A 543 25.51 -3.73 -25.76
CA GLY A 543 25.16 -3.46 -27.15
C GLY A 543 23.67 -3.22 -27.39
N ASP A 544 22.78 -3.38 -26.36
CA ASP A 544 21.41 -2.93 -26.48
C ASP A 544 21.35 -1.39 -26.43
N GLY A 545 20.54 -0.81 -27.32
CA GLY A 545 20.28 0.64 -27.30
C GLY A 545 19.50 1.06 -26.07
N ILE A 546 19.89 2.20 -25.49
CA ILE A 546 19.18 2.84 -24.37
C ILE A 546 18.30 3.94 -24.94
N TRP A 547 17.03 3.94 -24.57
CA TRP A 547 16.03 4.85 -25.08
C TRP A 547 15.18 5.45 -23.96
N LEU A 548 14.76 6.71 -24.17
CA LEU A 548 13.80 7.41 -23.32
C LEU A 548 12.44 7.40 -24.02
N LEU A 549 11.45 6.84 -23.36
CA LEU A 549 10.03 7.05 -23.67
C LEU A 549 9.52 8.27 -22.89
N GLY A 550 8.78 9.16 -23.55
CA GLY A 550 8.35 10.44 -22.96
C GLY A 550 9.39 11.54 -23.12
N SER A 551 9.21 12.66 -22.43
CA SER A 551 10.09 13.83 -22.53
C SER A 551 10.28 14.50 -21.18
N ALA A 552 11.51 14.92 -20.88
CA ALA A 552 11.79 15.78 -19.74
C ALA A 552 11.29 17.21 -20.00
N ARG A 553 10.78 17.85 -18.96
CA ARG A 553 10.47 19.26 -18.90
C ARG A 553 11.28 19.89 -17.77
N GLU A 554 11.35 21.20 -17.72
CA GLU A 554 11.97 21.90 -16.60
C GLU A 554 11.03 21.86 -15.39
N GLU A 555 11.09 20.74 -14.66
CA GLU A 555 10.22 20.43 -13.51
C GLU A 555 11.10 19.88 -12.37
N LEU A 556 11.69 20.80 -11.60
CA LEU A 556 12.63 20.51 -10.49
C LEU A 556 12.00 20.78 -9.11
N SER A 557 10.87 21.48 -9.07
CA SER A 557 10.17 21.83 -7.83
C SER A 557 9.64 20.59 -7.12
N GLY A 558 9.96 20.45 -5.82
CA GLY A 558 9.63 19.27 -5.02
C GLY A 558 10.49 18.04 -5.29
N SER A 559 11.44 18.08 -6.23
CA SER A 559 12.30 16.95 -6.58
C SER A 559 13.33 16.60 -5.51
N ILE A 560 13.87 15.38 -5.59
CA ILE A 560 15.00 14.95 -4.76
C ILE A 560 16.27 15.77 -5.08
N TRP A 561 16.42 16.24 -6.32
CA TRP A 561 17.52 17.15 -6.63
C TRP A 561 17.45 18.45 -5.80
N ALA A 562 16.27 19.08 -5.73
CA ALA A 562 16.08 20.29 -4.94
C ALA A 562 16.36 20.04 -3.46
N ASP A 563 15.93 18.90 -2.93
CA ASP A 563 16.20 18.50 -1.56
C ASP A 563 17.68 18.23 -1.29
N ALA A 564 18.31 17.36 -2.06
CA ALA A 564 19.67 16.88 -1.84
C ALA A 564 20.75 17.91 -2.13
N VAL A 565 20.52 18.82 -3.08
CA VAL A 565 21.53 19.80 -3.53
C VAL A 565 21.36 21.15 -2.83
N HIS A 566 20.13 21.49 -2.42
CA HIS A 566 19.77 22.79 -1.85
C HIS A 566 19.16 22.69 -0.44
N ASP A 567 19.84 21.94 0.45
CA ASP A 567 19.61 21.92 1.89
C ASP A 567 18.15 21.67 2.31
N GLY A 568 17.48 20.70 1.68
CA GLY A 568 16.11 20.34 2.01
C GLY A 568 15.04 21.21 1.36
N HIS A 569 15.35 21.90 0.26
CA HIS A 569 14.39 22.77 -0.41
C HIS A 569 13.11 22.01 -0.80
N LEU A 570 11.98 22.56 -0.37
CA LEU A 570 10.65 22.05 -0.67
C LEU A 570 9.72 23.24 -0.99
N GLY A 571 9.68 23.62 -2.24
CA GLY A 571 8.92 24.76 -2.75
C GLY A 571 8.54 24.58 -4.22
N GLY A 572 7.80 25.54 -4.75
CA GLY A 572 7.29 25.54 -6.11
C GLY A 572 6.01 24.72 -6.29
N VAL A 573 5.79 24.23 -7.50
CA VAL A 573 4.63 23.42 -7.87
C VAL A 573 5.09 22.05 -8.36
N PRO A 574 4.33 20.98 -8.07
CA PRO A 574 4.73 19.64 -8.50
C PRO A 574 4.72 19.53 -10.03
N PRO A 575 5.46 18.57 -10.62
CA PRO A 575 5.42 18.28 -12.05
C PRO A 575 4.00 18.07 -12.56
N ARG A 576 3.74 18.45 -13.80
CA ARG A 576 2.43 18.28 -14.43
C ARG A 576 2.12 16.82 -14.69
N VAL A 577 0.89 16.42 -14.40
CA VAL A 577 0.36 15.10 -14.73
C VAL A 577 -0.42 15.15 -16.04
N ASP A 578 -0.07 14.27 -16.99
CA ASP A 578 -0.87 13.96 -18.16
C ASP A 578 -1.24 12.47 -18.11
N LEU A 579 -2.37 12.16 -17.48
CA LEU A 579 -2.85 10.80 -17.30
C LEU A 579 -3.11 10.07 -18.63
N ARG A 580 -3.44 10.80 -19.70
CA ARG A 580 -3.55 10.21 -21.04
C ARG A 580 -2.20 9.83 -21.60
N ALA A 581 -1.15 10.60 -21.28
CA ALA A 581 0.21 10.22 -21.64
C ALA A 581 0.66 8.97 -20.87
N GLU A 582 0.34 8.85 -19.58
CA GLU A 582 0.59 7.62 -18.79
C GLU A 582 -0.11 6.41 -19.42
N ALA A 583 -1.39 6.51 -19.74
CA ALA A 583 -2.12 5.41 -20.37
C ALA A 583 -1.56 5.01 -21.74
N ARG A 584 -1.09 6.00 -22.54
CA ARG A 584 -0.44 5.73 -23.83
C ARG A 584 0.92 5.06 -23.65
N LEU A 585 1.73 5.53 -22.70
CA LEU A 585 3.02 4.95 -22.35
C LEU A 585 2.85 3.49 -21.90
N ALA A 586 1.93 3.23 -20.98
CA ALA A 586 1.62 1.87 -20.51
C ALA A 586 1.26 0.93 -21.67
N ARG A 587 0.43 1.40 -22.61
CA ARG A 587 0.05 0.61 -23.80
C ARG A 587 1.25 0.26 -24.66
N VAL A 588 2.12 1.22 -24.96
CA VAL A 588 3.34 0.98 -25.73
C VAL A 588 4.22 -0.07 -25.08
N ILE A 589 4.45 0.04 -23.77
CA ILE A 589 5.32 -0.88 -23.04
C ILE A 589 4.70 -2.28 -23.00
N ARG A 590 3.40 -2.39 -22.71
CA ARG A 590 2.67 -3.67 -22.71
C ARG A 590 2.75 -4.37 -24.07
N ASP A 591 2.44 -3.65 -25.16
CA ASP A 591 2.43 -4.22 -26.49
C ASP A 591 3.86 -4.64 -26.91
N ALA A 592 4.88 -3.83 -26.57
CA ALA A 592 6.28 -4.19 -26.79
C ALA A 592 6.73 -5.41 -25.95
N ALA A 593 6.25 -5.56 -24.73
CA ALA A 593 6.50 -6.73 -23.88
C ALA A 593 5.86 -8.00 -24.47
N VAL A 594 4.62 -7.91 -24.91
CA VAL A 594 3.90 -9.02 -25.56
C VAL A 594 4.64 -9.50 -26.83
N GLU A 595 5.15 -8.57 -27.64
CA GLU A 595 5.94 -8.86 -28.86
C GLU A 595 7.43 -9.16 -28.55
N ARG A 596 7.88 -9.10 -27.27
CA ARG A 596 9.27 -9.33 -26.83
C ARG A 596 10.28 -8.38 -27.50
N LEU A 597 9.89 -7.13 -27.72
CA LEU A 597 10.71 -6.12 -28.41
C LEU A 597 11.71 -5.44 -27.48
N MET A 598 11.38 -5.29 -26.22
CA MET A 598 12.22 -4.66 -25.17
C MET A 598 12.91 -5.73 -24.33
N ARG A 599 14.10 -5.42 -23.80
CA ARG A 599 14.81 -6.25 -22.84
C ARG A 599 14.64 -5.79 -21.41
N SER A 600 14.52 -4.47 -21.22
CA SER A 600 14.23 -3.88 -19.92
C SER A 600 13.35 -2.65 -20.08
N ALA A 601 12.61 -2.34 -19.01
CA ALA A 601 11.91 -1.09 -18.84
C ALA A 601 11.96 -0.71 -17.35
N HIS A 602 12.21 0.55 -17.05
CA HIS A 602 12.28 1.12 -15.71
C HIS A 602 11.56 2.46 -15.72
N ASP A 603 10.77 2.75 -14.70
CA ASP A 603 10.12 4.04 -14.60
C ASP A 603 11.13 5.17 -14.36
N ILE A 604 10.73 6.40 -14.60
CA ILE A 604 11.52 7.58 -14.25
C ILE A 604 10.66 8.42 -13.30
N SER A 605 11.01 8.38 -12.04
CA SER A 605 10.33 9.05 -10.93
C SER A 605 11.31 9.86 -10.08
N GLU A 606 11.42 9.60 -8.80
CA GLU A 606 12.29 10.31 -7.86
C GLU A 606 13.76 10.28 -8.27
N GLY A 607 14.37 11.46 -8.29
CA GLY A 607 15.76 11.65 -8.73
C GLY A 607 15.95 11.62 -10.25
N GLY A 608 14.87 11.40 -11.03
CA GLY A 608 14.82 11.52 -12.47
C GLY A 608 15.62 10.46 -13.24
N LEU A 609 15.97 10.76 -14.49
CA LEU A 609 16.72 9.86 -15.38
C LEU A 609 18.07 9.44 -14.78
N ALA A 610 18.69 10.29 -13.99
CA ALA A 610 19.98 10.04 -13.33
C ALA A 610 19.91 8.80 -12.43
N VAL A 611 18.85 8.65 -11.64
CA VAL A 611 18.66 7.51 -10.73
C VAL A 611 18.35 6.26 -11.53
N SER A 612 17.35 6.29 -12.43
CA SER A 612 16.95 5.11 -13.20
C SER A 612 18.10 4.50 -14.03
N LEU A 613 18.99 5.33 -14.60
CA LEU A 613 20.17 4.86 -15.31
C LEU A 613 21.15 4.10 -14.40
N VAL A 614 21.45 4.67 -13.22
CA VAL A 614 22.42 4.06 -12.29
C VAL A 614 21.84 2.79 -11.68
N GLU A 615 20.58 2.76 -11.30
CA GLU A 615 19.91 1.58 -10.74
C GLU A 615 19.86 0.45 -11.78
N SER A 616 19.46 0.74 -13.02
CA SER A 616 19.49 -0.26 -14.12
C SER A 616 20.89 -0.82 -14.35
N ALA A 617 21.91 0.04 -14.26
CA ALA A 617 23.31 -0.36 -14.42
C ALA A 617 23.81 -1.23 -13.25
N LEU A 618 23.56 -0.82 -12.01
CA LEU A 618 23.95 -1.54 -10.80
C LEU A 618 23.30 -2.92 -10.73
N GLN A 619 21.99 -2.99 -10.99
CA GLN A 619 21.23 -4.23 -10.95
C GLN A 619 21.62 -5.18 -12.09
N GLY A 620 21.95 -4.64 -13.26
CA GLY A 620 22.35 -5.40 -14.46
C GLY A 620 23.79 -5.86 -14.46
N GLY A 621 24.67 -5.15 -13.73
CA GLY A 621 26.11 -5.38 -13.78
C GLY A 621 26.75 -4.92 -15.10
N PHE A 622 26.23 -3.84 -15.69
CA PHE A 622 26.72 -3.22 -16.93
C PHE A 622 26.92 -1.71 -16.71
N GLY A 623 27.80 -1.12 -17.48
CA GLY A 623 27.88 0.33 -17.61
C GLY A 623 27.01 0.84 -18.77
N PHE A 624 27.11 2.14 -19.03
CA PHE A 624 26.42 2.75 -20.16
C PHE A 624 27.16 3.96 -20.71
N THR A 625 26.90 4.24 -21.98
CA THR A 625 27.29 5.49 -22.63
C THR A 625 26.08 6.15 -23.23
N ILE A 626 25.82 7.42 -22.83
CA ILE A 626 24.69 8.20 -23.32
C ILE A 626 25.10 9.60 -23.77
N THR A 627 24.25 10.20 -24.59
CA THR A 627 24.25 11.64 -24.90
C THR A 627 22.92 12.22 -24.47
N LEU A 628 22.94 13.29 -23.71
CA LEU A 628 21.73 13.96 -23.26
C LEU A 628 21.00 14.64 -24.41
N PRO A 629 19.65 14.59 -24.47
CA PRO A 629 18.91 15.14 -25.63
C PRO A 629 18.77 16.66 -25.62
N GLY A 630 19.19 17.35 -24.57
CA GLY A 630 19.05 18.81 -24.41
C GLY A 630 20.31 19.47 -23.88
N GLU A 631 20.32 20.80 -23.84
CA GLU A 631 21.48 21.62 -23.48
C GLU A 631 21.68 21.81 -21.96
N GLU A 632 20.63 21.55 -21.15
CA GLU A 632 20.61 21.73 -19.69
C GLU A 632 20.78 20.38 -18.97
N PRO A 633 22.00 19.93 -18.64
CA PRO A 633 22.23 18.62 -18.01
C PRO A 633 21.42 18.39 -16.74
N THR A 634 21.30 19.40 -15.87
CA THR A 634 20.52 19.33 -14.62
C THR A 634 19.06 18.99 -14.90
N VAL A 635 18.42 19.62 -15.88
CA VAL A 635 17.03 19.36 -16.25
C VAL A 635 16.88 17.96 -16.84
N GLN A 636 17.78 17.56 -17.76
CA GLN A 636 17.70 16.27 -18.41
C GLN A 636 17.88 15.09 -17.46
N LEU A 637 18.76 15.24 -16.46
CA LEU A 637 19.11 14.19 -15.52
C LEU A 637 18.16 14.12 -14.31
N PHE A 638 17.80 15.28 -13.75
CA PHE A 638 17.15 15.31 -12.41
C PHE A 638 15.71 15.78 -12.41
N SER A 639 15.16 16.21 -13.56
CA SER A 639 13.73 16.52 -13.63
C SER A 639 12.90 15.26 -13.33
N GLU A 640 11.84 15.42 -12.55
CA GLU A 640 10.92 14.35 -12.16
C GLU A 640 9.59 14.43 -12.95
N SER A 641 9.66 14.84 -14.22
CA SER A 641 8.50 14.89 -15.11
C SER A 641 7.85 13.52 -15.27
N ALA A 642 6.53 13.47 -15.17
CA ALA A 642 5.73 12.25 -15.29
C ALA A 642 5.69 11.68 -16.72
N ALA A 643 5.10 10.51 -16.89
CA ALA A 643 4.91 9.78 -18.14
C ALA A 643 6.22 9.53 -18.91
N ARG A 644 7.24 9.06 -18.19
CA ARG A 644 8.54 8.69 -18.76
C ARG A 644 8.97 7.30 -18.32
N ALA A 645 9.69 6.60 -19.21
CA ALA A 645 10.35 5.34 -18.88
C ALA A 645 11.68 5.22 -19.60
N LEU A 646 12.66 4.59 -18.93
CA LEU A 646 13.94 4.18 -19.49
C LEU A 646 13.79 2.76 -20.02
N VAL A 647 14.10 2.53 -21.30
CA VAL A 647 13.98 1.20 -21.89
C VAL A 647 15.25 0.80 -22.64
N THR A 648 15.51 -0.50 -22.70
CA THR A 648 16.58 -1.05 -23.57
C THR A 648 16.00 -2.03 -24.56
N MET A 649 16.56 -2.00 -25.77
CA MET A 649 16.16 -2.91 -26.84
C MET A 649 17.29 -3.17 -27.83
N PRO A 650 17.28 -4.35 -28.53
CA PRO A 650 18.19 -4.62 -29.61
C PRO A 650 17.82 -3.78 -30.85
N GLU A 651 18.78 -3.48 -31.68
CA GLU A 651 18.60 -2.69 -32.93
C GLU A 651 17.47 -3.26 -33.81
N SER A 652 17.32 -4.58 -33.85
CA SER A 652 16.29 -5.26 -34.65
C SER A 652 14.83 -4.95 -34.19
N SER A 653 14.63 -4.43 -33.02
CA SER A 653 13.30 -4.09 -32.49
C SER A 653 12.93 -2.63 -32.71
N VAL A 654 13.88 -1.76 -33.03
CA VAL A 654 13.72 -0.30 -33.03
C VAL A 654 12.58 0.14 -33.95
N GLU A 655 12.56 -0.33 -35.21
CA GLU A 655 11.54 0.06 -36.20
C GLU A 655 10.11 -0.23 -35.69
N ARG A 656 9.92 -1.40 -35.10
CA ARG A 656 8.60 -1.80 -34.58
C ARG A 656 8.19 -0.98 -33.35
N VAL A 657 9.13 -0.72 -32.43
CA VAL A 657 8.87 0.14 -31.25
C VAL A 657 8.60 1.58 -31.67
N GLU A 658 9.31 2.13 -32.64
CA GLU A 658 9.01 3.44 -33.22
C GLU A 658 7.59 3.51 -33.82
N SER A 659 7.14 2.42 -34.46
CA SER A 659 5.76 2.35 -34.97
C SER A 659 4.74 2.39 -33.83
N LEU A 660 4.93 1.59 -32.77
CA LEU A 660 4.08 1.59 -31.58
C LEU A 660 4.05 2.99 -30.92
N CYS A 661 5.20 3.63 -30.81
CA CYS A 661 5.32 4.98 -30.26
C CYS A 661 4.56 6.03 -31.10
N ARG A 662 4.71 5.99 -32.43
CA ARG A 662 3.99 6.90 -33.33
C ARG A 662 2.47 6.68 -33.26
N GLU A 663 2.01 5.45 -33.27
CA GLU A 663 0.60 5.07 -33.18
C GLU A 663 -0.05 5.60 -31.88
N ASN A 664 0.71 5.54 -30.78
CA ASN A 664 0.25 5.98 -29.45
C ASN A 664 0.68 7.41 -29.09
N ARG A 665 1.38 8.15 -29.97
CA ARG A 665 1.89 9.50 -29.74
C ARG A 665 2.76 9.61 -28.47
N VAL A 666 3.62 8.62 -28.26
CA VAL A 666 4.65 8.60 -27.22
C VAL A 666 5.97 9.04 -27.82
N PRO A 667 6.62 10.09 -27.30
CA PRO A 667 7.97 10.46 -27.74
C PRO A 667 8.96 9.31 -27.49
N LEU A 668 9.88 9.07 -28.42
CA LEU A 668 10.96 8.11 -28.30
C LEU A 668 12.28 8.77 -28.67
N THR A 669 13.24 8.75 -27.77
CA THR A 669 14.56 9.36 -27.97
C THR A 669 15.67 8.36 -27.68
N ARG A 670 16.59 8.16 -28.62
CA ARG A 670 17.79 7.36 -28.37
C ARG A 670 18.74 8.15 -27.49
N LEU A 671 19.13 7.55 -26.35
CA LEU A 671 20.13 8.14 -25.45
C LEU A 671 21.53 7.58 -25.72
N GLY A 672 21.65 6.29 -25.98
CA GLY A 672 22.96 5.66 -26.13
C GLY A 672 22.91 4.16 -26.16
N GLU A 673 23.84 3.52 -25.45
CA GLU A 673 23.94 2.05 -25.41
C GLU A 673 24.49 1.53 -24.08
N VAL A 674 24.14 0.30 -23.77
CA VAL A 674 24.69 -0.48 -22.65
C VAL A 674 26.08 -1.00 -23.04
N ILE A 675 27.06 -0.87 -22.14
CA ILE A 675 28.44 -1.27 -22.36
C ILE A 675 28.94 -2.30 -21.33
N GLU A 676 29.93 -3.12 -21.73
CA GLU A 676 30.58 -4.10 -20.81
C GLU A 676 31.38 -3.43 -19.69
N PRO A 677 32.15 -2.35 -19.90
CA PRO A 677 32.86 -1.67 -18.83
C PRO A 677 31.89 -1.10 -17.79
N LEU A 678 32.18 -1.27 -16.50
CA LEU A 678 31.37 -0.76 -15.39
C LEU A 678 31.61 0.75 -15.21
N GLU A 679 31.21 1.53 -16.19
CA GLU A 679 31.36 2.98 -16.25
C GLU A 679 30.02 3.67 -16.55
N VAL A 680 29.84 4.83 -15.96
CA VAL A 680 28.78 5.79 -16.25
C VAL A 680 29.41 6.86 -17.14
N ASN A 681 29.10 6.85 -18.42
CA ASN A 681 29.65 7.79 -19.39
C ASN A 681 28.54 8.65 -20.01
N VAL A 682 28.58 9.95 -19.75
CA VAL A 682 27.74 10.95 -20.40
C VAL A 682 28.63 11.73 -21.37
N THR A 683 28.43 11.55 -22.66
CA THR A 683 29.29 12.07 -23.74
C THR A 683 29.45 13.61 -23.61
N GLY A 684 30.70 14.06 -23.56
CA GLY A 684 31.01 15.48 -23.42
C GLY A 684 30.78 16.10 -22.06
N LEU A 685 30.35 15.31 -21.06
CA LEU A 685 30.04 15.80 -19.73
C LEU A 685 30.88 15.10 -18.64
N LEU A 686 30.77 13.79 -18.47
CA LEU A 686 31.49 13.06 -17.44
C LEU A 686 31.69 11.58 -17.77
N SER A 687 32.74 10.99 -17.18
CA SER A 687 32.96 9.55 -17.12
C SER A 687 33.35 9.19 -15.68
N VAL A 688 32.59 8.27 -15.06
CA VAL A 688 32.75 7.90 -13.65
C VAL A 688 32.62 6.39 -13.52
N PRO A 689 33.51 5.70 -12.77
CA PRO A 689 33.31 4.29 -12.45
C PRO A 689 31.99 4.06 -11.71
N LEU A 690 31.21 3.05 -12.14
CA LEU A 690 29.93 2.68 -11.52
C LEU A 690 30.09 2.36 -10.03
N ALA A 691 31.26 1.85 -9.62
CA ALA A 691 31.60 1.58 -8.22
C ALA A 691 31.57 2.82 -7.31
N GLU A 692 31.76 4.03 -7.84
CA GLU A 692 31.64 5.25 -7.03
C GLU A 692 30.19 5.53 -6.69
N PHE A 693 29.28 5.36 -7.64
CA PHE A 693 27.83 5.46 -7.42
C PHE A 693 27.35 4.39 -6.43
N HIS A 694 27.76 3.14 -6.63
CA HIS A 694 27.42 2.04 -5.70
C HIS A 694 27.82 2.37 -4.25
N ARG A 695 29.04 2.93 -4.06
CA ARG A 695 29.54 3.26 -2.72
C ARG A 695 28.69 4.30 -2.00
N VAL A 696 28.23 5.36 -2.67
CA VAL A 696 27.42 6.41 -2.05
C VAL A 696 25.96 5.96 -1.88
N TRP A 697 25.44 5.16 -2.80
CA TRP A 697 24.08 4.66 -2.80
C TRP A 697 23.84 3.58 -1.72
N SER A 698 24.80 2.67 -1.51
CA SER A 698 24.62 1.50 -0.62
C SER A 698 24.87 1.79 0.88
N ARG A 699 25.38 2.97 1.26
CA ARG A 699 25.82 3.24 2.63
C ARG A 699 24.80 3.90 3.55
N PRO A 700 23.95 4.82 3.13
CA PRO A 700 23.19 5.68 4.04
C PRO A 700 22.43 4.91 5.12
N ILE A 701 21.63 3.93 4.76
CA ILE A 701 20.83 3.16 5.71
C ILE A 701 21.70 2.24 6.59
N PRO A 702 22.58 1.36 6.04
CA PRO A 702 23.42 0.52 6.88
C PRO A 702 24.34 1.27 7.85
N ASP A 703 24.87 2.43 7.45
CA ASP A 703 25.76 3.21 8.31
C ASP A 703 24.98 3.89 9.45
N ALA A 704 23.76 4.39 9.18
CA ALA A 704 22.88 4.92 10.21
C ALA A 704 22.43 3.86 11.22
N MET A 705 22.22 2.62 10.79
CA MET A 705 21.79 1.52 11.67
C MET A 705 22.91 0.88 12.47
N LYS A 706 24.19 1.18 12.18
CA LYS A 706 25.34 0.72 12.98
C LYS A 706 25.72 1.69 14.11
N SER A 707 25.30 2.93 14.02
CA SER A 707 25.60 3.99 14.99
C SER A 707 24.58 4.03 16.12
#